data_818d8d80554e72d246795f6d8514e73e
#
_entry.id   818d8d80554e72d246795f6d8514e73e
#
_cell.length_a   1.000
_cell.length_b   1.000
_cell.length_c   1.000
_cell.angle_alpha   90.00
_cell.angle_beta   90.00
_cell.angle_gamma   90.00
#
_symmetry.space_group_name_H-M   'P 1'
#
loop_
_entity.id
_entity.type
_entity.pdbx_description
1 polymer ?
#
loop_
_entity_poly.entity_id
_entity_poly.type
_entity_poly.pdbx_seq_one_letter_code
_entity_poly.pdbx_strand_id
1 'polypeptide(L)'
;MIFYLKFLILLIGTLLSAQKTVAVLDFEGIGISENEAKALSGRFGSEFMTLSKGVYTLVERNRMGQVLKEQGFQNTGVVSSENAVKMGEALGAEYIVTGSISKVGTLFSINARLLNVQSAEIIKSISHDHMGDIMDLMTKEIKESATKLLDLKEKEVAPSIAILPFENKGAEEDAFYAYGIVADLIADVTGAGLIRVAGLKDVEKIDYSNMSYDEMSKTLLVRYVAQGTLWKLGSMFQLSLEIFDTQTAKVIFTKRWQTQWEKLATIKDNLSSNILETLKIAVNQTQTNKITINPEAYEFYLKGKYKVAKVQSFDDFEIAKGLLKKATEIDENLIAAKRLIADIYWRQGGKENSKKAREIHKQALEQAKNIGDTKETAEGLVMVGYYHYDDKEYDKATELFEQSIKMFEKLGDQLGIAKGLNAMGNLSSAVKKHDAALDYYTRSLDIGQKIDDKMRIMSSFNNIALIHGDREDYTIAIDFLQKALSLSRELGNANAEALNLNNIGWNYQSSGDIKSAIPYFKQHIALRQRLGQKDWAVNSKSFLGWSLLYMGNYNEAYETFEKTIELRSKEQQQEKSWDWTGMSTIHFLKGEFEKANEFVDRIFDLRKEYQIEGNEDMLDLITFQYLIYIELGKDFDLQVIRDLLKDKKLEDINMASKFYLYQLLGDKSFLEHAYEDVQKTVNKLEGEKKESYLNYTYVKLIVEEHTKVMN
;
A
#
# COMPACT_ATOMS: atom_id res chain seq x y z
N MET A 1 36.77 -49.84 -24.64
CA MET A 1 35.31 -49.82 -24.88
C MET A 1 34.48 -50.02 -23.60
N ILE A 2 34.90 -50.78 -22.62
CA ILE A 2 34.16 -50.99 -21.34
C ILE A 2 34.28 -49.81 -20.39
N PHE A 3 35.31 -48.98 -20.46
CA PHE A 3 35.49 -47.76 -19.64
C PHE A 3 34.61 -46.58 -20.11
N TYR A 4 34.33 -46.46 -21.38
CA TYR A 4 33.45 -45.46 -21.95
C TYR A 4 31.96 -45.75 -21.68
N LEU A 5 31.57 -47.01 -21.54
CA LEU A 5 30.19 -47.39 -21.25
C LEU A 5 29.81 -47.15 -19.78
N LYS A 6 30.78 -47.25 -18.83
CA LYS A 6 30.56 -46.88 -17.43
C LYS A 6 30.49 -45.39 -17.19
N PHE A 7 31.16 -44.54 -18.00
CA PHE A 7 31.09 -43.12 -17.93
C PHE A 7 29.78 -42.58 -18.55
N LEU A 8 29.25 -43.25 -19.57
CA LEU A 8 27.95 -42.89 -20.17
C LEU A 8 26.77 -43.27 -19.27
N ILE A 9 26.87 -44.33 -18.47
CA ILE A 9 25.84 -44.71 -17.49
C ILE A 9 25.86 -43.79 -16.26
N LEU A 10 27.01 -43.20 -15.92
CA LEU A 10 27.12 -42.21 -14.85
C LEU A 10 26.63 -40.82 -15.26
N LEU A 11 26.57 -40.52 -16.57
CA LEU A 11 26.07 -39.23 -17.10
C LEU A 11 24.57 -39.25 -17.38
N ILE A 12 23.92 -40.42 -17.43
CA ILE A 12 22.45 -40.57 -17.56
C ILE A 12 21.77 -40.60 -16.19
N GLY A 13 22.55 -40.77 -15.10
CA GLY A 13 22.02 -40.82 -13.72
C GLY A 13 21.79 -39.46 -13.03
N THR A 14 22.04 -38.33 -13.67
CA THR A 14 21.96 -36.97 -13.02
C THR A 14 20.94 -36.01 -13.63
N LEU A 15 19.92 -36.53 -14.31
CA LEU A 15 18.77 -35.80 -14.77
C LEU A 15 17.45 -36.30 -14.13
N LEU A 16 17.53 -36.89 -12.92
CA LEU A 16 16.36 -36.92 -12.06
C LEU A 16 16.28 -35.53 -11.38
N SER A 17 15.48 -34.66 -11.91
CA SER A 17 14.97 -33.49 -11.19
C SER A 17 14.51 -33.98 -9.82
N ALA A 18 15.16 -33.56 -8.73
CA ALA A 18 14.70 -33.89 -7.40
C ALA A 18 13.24 -33.47 -7.28
N GLN A 19 12.33 -34.42 -7.00
CA GLN A 19 10.92 -34.15 -6.82
C GLN A 19 10.77 -33.21 -5.63
N LYS A 20 10.04 -32.12 -5.82
CA LYS A 20 9.79 -31.12 -4.79
C LYS A 20 8.81 -31.66 -3.75
N THR A 21 9.12 -31.54 -2.48
CA THR A 21 8.23 -32.00 -1.41
C THR A 21 7.14 -30.97 -1.12
N VAL A 22 5.87 -31.41 -1.06
CA VAL A 22 4.72 -30.56 -0.76
C VAL A 22 3.87 -31.16 0.36
N ALA A 23 3.48 -30.33 1.33
CA ALA A 23 2.48 -30.67 2.34
C ALA A 23 1.15 -30.00 2.00
N VAL A 24 0.04 -30.75 2.01
CA VAL A 24 -1.32 -30.24 1.84
C VAL A 24 -2.02 -30.30 3.18
N LEU A 25 -2.22 -29.16 3.83
CA LEU A 25 -2.90 -29.05 5.12
C LEU A 25 -4.41 -29.29 4.97
N ASP A 26 -5.04 -29.59 6.10
CA ASP A 26 -6.50 -29.60 6.14
C ASP A 26 -7.03 -28.18 5.99
N PHE A 27 -7.98 -27.97 5.08
CA PHE A 27 -8.59 -26.66 4.83
C PHE A 27 -9.57 -26.32 5.94
N GLU A 28 -9.70 -25.04 6.24
CA GLU A 28 -10.70 -24.56 7.17
C GLU A 28 -12.11 -24.74 6.60
N GLY A 29 -13.02 -25.30 7.40
CA GLY A 29 -14.43 -25.40 7.07
C GLY A 29 -15.22 -24.22 7.62
N ILE A 30 -15.82 -23.41 6.74
CA ILE A 30 -16.69 -22.29 7.11
C ILE A 30 -18.10 -22.61 6.64
N GLY A 31 -19.02 -22.85 7.58
CA GLY A 31 -20.40 -23.27 7.24
C GLY A 31 -20.53 -24.72 6.78
N ILE A 32 -19.49 -25.53 6.93
CA ILE A 32 -19.47 -27.00 6.79
C ILE A 32 -18.84 -27.62 8.03
N SER A 33 -19.10 -28.92 8.27
CA SER A 33 -18.50 -29.61 9.39
C SER A 33 -16.99 -29.84 9.20
N GLU A 34 -16.25 -29.97 10.32
CA GLU A 34 -14.82 -30.27 10.29
C GLU A 34 -14.50 -31.56 9.55
N ASN A 35 -15.36 -32.59 9.69
CA ASN A 35 -15.21 -33.85 8.97
C ASN A 35 -15.39 -33.70 7.46
N GLU A 36 -16.32 -32.89 7.01
CA GLU A 36 -16.51 -32.57 5.59
C GLU A 36 -15.30 -31.79 5.04
N ALA A 37 -14.84 -30.76 5.76
CA ALA A 37 -13.66 -30.00 5.37
C ALA A 37 -12.42 -30.90 5.26
N LYS A 38 -12.22 -31.81 6.19
CA LYS A 38 -11.11 -32.77 6.20
C LYS A 38 -11.19 -33.79 5.04
N ALA A 39 -12.38 -34.29 4.74
CA ALA A 39 -12.61 -35.18 3.60
C ALA A 39 -12.31 -34.47 2.26
N LEU A 40 -12.81 -33.25 2.10
CA LEU A 40 -12.57 -32.42 0.91
C LEU A 40 -11.09 -32.06 0.74
N SER A 41 -10.39 -31.74 1.83
CA SER A 41 -8.93 -31.48 1.82
C SER A 41 -8.12 -32.73 1.41
N GLY A 42 -8.56 -33.91 1.89
CA GLY A 42 -7.98 -35.19 1.48
C GLY A 42 -8.14 -35.45 0.00
N ARG A 43 -9.32 -35.19 -0.52
CA ARG A 43 -9.59 -35.30 -1.95
C ARG A 43 -8.78 -34.32 -2.76
N PHE A 44 -8.68 -33.05 -2.32
CA PHE A 44 -7.85 -32.04 -2.95
C PHE A 44 -6.38 -32.46 -3.04
N GLY A 45 -5.80 -32.94 -1.94
CA GLY A 45 -4.41 -33.44 -1.94
C GLY A 45 -4.19 -34.60 -2.91
N SER A 46 -5.16 -35.54 -3.01
CA SER A 46 -5.09 -36.67 -3.95
C SER A 46 -5.14 -36.21 -5.41
N GLU A 47 -6.06 -35.29 -5.74
CA GLU A 47 -6.15 -34.74 -7.10
C GLU A 47 -4.92 -33.87 -7.45
N PHE A 48 -4.43 -33.07 -6.50
CA PHE A 48 -3.22 -32.27 -6.66
C PHE A 48 -2.01 -33.16 -7.03
N MET A 49 -1.84 -34.29 -6.33
CA MET A 49 -0.77 -35.25 -6.64
C MET A 49 -0.92 -35.91 -8.00
N THR A 50 -2.13 -36.37 -8.31
CA THR A 50 -2.41 -37.02 -9.59
C THR A 50 -2.14 -36.08 -10.77
N LEU A 51 -2.52 -34.82 -10.63
CA LEU A 51 -2.37 -33.78 -11.66
C LEU A 51 -0.94 -33.24 -11.75
N SER A 52 -0.15 -33.33 -10.69
CA SER A 52 1.25 -32.84 -10.64
C SER A 52 2.23 -33.64 -11.49
N LYS A 53 1.80 -34.80 -12.00
CA LYS A 53 2.59 -35.66 -12.91
C LYS A 53 4.02 -35.96 -12.43
N GLY A 54 4.21 -36.11 -11.13
CA GLY A 54 5.51 -36.44 -10.53
C GLY A 54 6.43 -35.24 -10.27
N VAL A 55 5.94 -34.01 -10.46
CA VAL A 55 6.67 -32.79 -10.11
C VAL A 55 6.83 -32.64 -8.59
N TYR A 56 5.78 -33.06 -7.85
CA TYR A 56 5.78 -33.00 -6.38
C TYR A 56 5.71 -34.39 -5.75
N THR A 57 6.27 -34.51 -4.54
CA THR A 57 6.09 -35.66 -3.63
C THR A 57 5.31 -35.17 -2.41
N LEU A 58 4.18 -35.84 -2.09
CA LEU A 58 3.33 -35.44 -0.96
C LEU A 58 3.90 -35.93 0.37
N VAL A 59 3.91 -35.06 1.37
CA VAL A 59 4.14 -35.48 2.76
C VAL A 59 2.94 -36.29 3.24
N GLU A 60 3.17 -37.50 3.76
CA GLU A 60 2.08 -38.38 4.21
C GLU A 60 1.26 -37.78 5.35
N ARG A 61 -0.07 -37.83 5.25
CA ARG A 61 -0.99 -37.23 6.23
C ARG A 61 -0.81 -37.75 7.65
N ASN A 62 -0.55 -39.04 7.81
CA ASN A 62 -0.31 -39.63 9.14
C ASN A 62 0.96 -39.04 9.79
N ARG A 63 2.00 -38.83 9.00
CA ARG A 63 3.24 -38.18 9.44
C ARG A 63 2.99 -36.71 9.78
N MET A 64 2.21 -36.00 8.95
CA MET A 64 1.84 -34.61 9.23
C MET A 64 1.15 -34.46 10.58
N GLY A 65 0.11 -35.27 10.85
CA GLY A 65 -0.65 -35.21 12.09
C GLY A 65 0.22 -35.46 13.34
N GLN A 66 1.20 -36.35 13.28
CA GLN A 66 2.12 -36.60 14.38
C GLN A 66 3.09 -35.44 14.59
N VAL A 67 3.77 -34.99 13.55
CA VAL A 67 4.79 -33.91 13.62
C VAL A 67 4.15 -32.60 14.09
N LEU A 68 2.99 -32.23 13.53
CA LEU A 68 2.34 -30.96 13.88
C LEU A 68 1.84 -31.00 15.33
N LYS A 69 1.34 -32.15 15.81
CA LYS A 69 0.92 -32.31 17.20
C LYS A 69 2.09 -32.25 18.18
N GLU A 70 3.23 -32.86 17.86
CA GLU A 70 4.45 -32.81 18.67
C GLU A 70 5.02 -31.38 18.77
N GLN A 71 4.86 -30.57 17.72
CA GLN A 71 5.32 -29.19 17.66
C GLN A 71 4.27 -28.17 18.19
N GLY A 72 3.11 -28.66 18.70
CA GLY A 72 2.06 -27.80 19.26
C GLY A 72 1.21 -27.06 18.21
N PHE A 73 1.27 -27.43 16.95
CA PHE A 73 0.42 -26.85 15.91
C PHE A 73 -0.92 -27.58 15.81
N GLN A 74 -2.00 -26.80 15.64
CA GLN A 74 -3.29 -27.36 15.25
C GLN A 74 -3.34 -27.56 13.74
N ASN A 75 -3.87 -28.70 13.31
CA ASN A 75 -3.90 -29.11 11.89
C ASN A 75 -5.05 -28.48 11.09
N THR A 76 -5.80 -27.56 11.68
CA THR A 76 -7.01 -26.96 11.08
C THR A 76 -7.01 -25.45 11.18
N GLY A 77 -7.49 -24.80 10.14
CA GLY A 77 -7.82 -23.38 10.12
C GLY A 77 -7.06 -22.55 9.08
N VAL A 78 -7.49 -21.29 8.91
CA VAL A 78 -6.74 -20.29 8.14
C VAL A 78 -5.41 -20.05 8.84
N VAL A 79 -4.40 -20.75 8.38
CA VAL A 79 -3.05 -20.59 8.88
C VAL A 79 -2.48 -19.32 8.25
N SER A 80 -2.01 -18.38 9.06
CA SER A 80 -1.23 -17.25 8.54
C SER A 80 -0.06 -17.78 7.72
N SER A 81 0.39 -17.03 6.70
CA SER A 81 1.52 -17.47 5.87
C SER A 81 2.74 -17.80 6.72
N GLU A 82 2.99 -17.07 7.81
CA GLU A 82 4.09 -17.35 8.76
C GLU A 82 3.93 -18.69 9.47
N ASN A 83 2.73 -19.02 9.95
CA ASN A 83 2.46 -20.30 10.60
C ASN A 83 2.51 -21.46 9.57
N ALA A 84 2.00 -21.24 8.36
CA ALA A 84 2.10 -22.23 7.28
C ALA A 84 3.57 -22.55 6.95
N VAL A 85 4.43 -21.54 6.89
CA VAL A 85 5.87 -21.71 6.69
C VAL A 85 6.50 -22.54 7.82
N LYS A 86 6.25 -22.17 9.10
CA LYS A 86 6.75 -22.93 10.27
C LYS A 86 6.28 -24.40 10.25
N MET A 87 5.02 -24.62 9.85
CA MET A 87 4.50 -25.99 9.68
C MET A 87 5.19 -26.71 8.53
N GLY A 88 5.45 -26.04 7.41
CA GLY A 88 6.21 -26.58 6.29
C GLY A 88 7.63 -26.99 6.67
N GLU A 89 8.33 -26.13 7.40
CA GLU A 89 9.67 -26.40 7.93
C GLU A 89 9.67 -27.63 8.85
N ALA A 90 8.72 -27.70 9.80
CA ALA A 90 8.56 -28.84 10.71
C ALA A 90 8.30 -30.15 9.96
N LEU A 91 7.60 -30.10 8.84
CA LEU A 91 7.28 -31.24 7.99
C LEU A 91 8.41 -31.61 7.00
N GLY A 92 9.45 -30.78 6.87
CA GLY A 92 10.49 -30.91 5.86
C GLY A 92 9.95 -30.78 4.43
N ALA A 93 8.90 -29.98 4.24
CA ALA A 93 8.30 -29.70 2.95
C ALA A 93 8.95 -28.46 2.32
N GLU A 94 9.19 -28.49 1.01
CA GLU A 94 9.63 -27.31 0.24
C GLU A 94 8.46 -26.39 -0.10
N TYR A 95 7.27 -26.97 -0.22
CA TYR A 95 6.02 -26.26 -0.52
C TYR A 95 4.92 -26.67 0.45
N ILE A 96 3.97 -25.76 0.68
CA ILE A 96 2.81 -26.03 1.50
C ILE A 96 1.56 -25.49 0.82
N VAL A 97 0.50 -26.30 0.82
CA VAL A 97 -0.85 -25.89 0.37
C VAL A 97 -1.72 -25.72 1.60
N THR A 98 -2.34 -24.55 1.71
CA THR A 98 -3.31 -24.21 2.76
C THR A 98 -4.53 -23.54 2.13
N GLY A 99 -5.66 -23.53 2.82
CA GLY A 99 -6.88 -22.93 2.28
C GLY A 99 -8.11 -23.04 3.18
N SER A 100 -9.25 -22.61 2.63
CA SER A 100 -10.56 -22.71 3.26
C SER A 100 -11.60 -23.21 2.28
N ILE A 101 -12.64 -23.88 2.79
CA ILE A 101 -13.83 -24.25 2.05
C ILE A 101 -15.03 -23.67 2.80
N SER A 102 -15.69 -22.70 2.18
CA SER A 102 -16.85 -22.04 2.75
C SER A 102 -18.14 -22.44 2.06
N LYS A 103 -19.27 -22.46 2.82
CA LYS A 103 -20.62 -22.72 2.33
C LYS A 103 -21.59 -21.68 2.84
N VAL A 104 -22.30 -21.05 1.90
CA VAL A 104 -23.39 -20.11 2.19
C VAL A 104 -24.59 -20.52 1.34
N GLY A 105 -25.61 -21.10 1.97
CA GLY A 105 -26.73 -21.69 1.24
C GLY A 105 -26.30 -22.86 0.34
N THR A 106 -26.47 -22.73 -0.98
CA THR A 106 -26.01 -23.69 -2.00
C THR A 106 -24.67 -23.30 -2.64
N LEU A 107 -24.11 -22.17 -2.28
CA LEU A 107 -22.81 -21.69 -2.80
C LEU A 107 -21.67 -22.25 -1.95
N PHE A 108 -20.73 -22.93 -2.59
CA PHE A 108 -19.45 -23.33 -2.01
C PHE A 108 -18.33 -22.50 -2.62
N SER A 109 -17.36 -22.09 -1.82
CA SER A 109 -16.14 -21.41 -2.29
C SER A 109 -14.91 -22.14 -1.75
N ILE A 110 -14.02 -22.57 -2.66
CA ILE A 110 -12.73 -23.17 -2.34
C ILE A 110 -11.65 -22.10 -2.54
N ASN A 111 -10.97 -21.73 -1.46
CA ASN A 111 -9.80 -20.86 -1.52
C ASN A 111 -8.57 -21.69 -1.19
N ALA A 112 -7.58 -21.73 -2.08
CA ALA A 112 -6.35 -22.48 -1.85
C ALA A 112 -5.12 -21.65 -2.24
N ARG A 113 -4.03 -21.81 -1.49
CA ARG A 113 -2.75 -21.13 -1.71
C ARG A 113 -1.62 -22.15 -1.68
N LEU A 114 -0.71 -22.03 -2.63
CA LEU A 114 0.56 -22.76 -2.67
C LEU A 114 1.66 -21.78 -2.26
N LEU A 115 2.38 -22.09 -1.19
CA LEU A 115 3.48 -21.28 -0.67
C LEU A 115 4.80 -22.04 -0.81
N ASN A 116 5.87 -21.30 -1.06
CA ASN A 116 7.24 -21.80 -0.89
C ASN A 116 7.65 -21.63 0.57
N VAL A 117 8.10 -22.69 1.21
CA VAL A 117 8.45 -22.70 2.64
C VAL A 117 9.71 -21.88 2.90
N GLN A 118 10.71 -21.96 2.03
CA GLN A 118 11.99 -21.30 2.20
C GLN A 118 11.89 -19.77 1.99
N SER A 119 11.13 -19.31 0.99
CA SER A 119 10.98 -17.87 0.69
C SER A 119 9.76 -17.24 1.38
N ALA A 120 8.88 -18.03 2.01
CA ALA A 120 7.59 -17.60 2.55
C ALA A 120 6.65 -16.98 1.49
N GLU A 121 6.93 -17.16 0.21
CA GLU A 121 6.21 -16.55 -0.90
C GLU A 121 4.99 -17.37 -1.30
N ILE A 122 3.86 -16.72 -1.54
CA ILE A 122 2.68 -17.34 -2.14
C ILE A 122 2.93 -17.50 -3.64
N ILE A 123 3.22 -18.73 -4.08
CA ILE A 123 3.48 -19.05 -5.48
C ILE A 123 2.21 -18.90 -6.31
N LYS A 124 1.07 -19.36 -5.77
CA LYS A 124 -0.22 -19.26 -6.42
C LYS A 124 -1.36 -19.25 -5.40
N SER A 125 -2.39 -18.49 -5.70
CA SER A 125 -3.65 -18.47 -4.97
C SER A 125 -4.80 -18.64 -5.95
N ILE A 126 -5.79 -19.40 -5.56
CA ILE A 126 -7.03 -19.58 -6.31
C ILE A 126 -8.24 -19.35 -5.42
N SER A 127 -9.31 -18.83 -6.02
CA SER A 127 -10.67 -18.89 -5.51
C SER A 127 -11.55 -19.56 -6.55
N HIS A 128 -12.38 -20.52 -6.15
CA HIS A 128 -13.26 -21.24 -7.02
C HIS A 128 -14.62 -21.41 -6.38
N ASP A 129 -15.63 -20.83 -7.01
CA ASP A 129 -17.01 -20.82 -6.54
C ASP A 129 -17.83 -21.88 -7.29
N HIS A 130 -18.68 -22.61 -6.58
CA HIS A 130 -19.58 -23.62 -7.11
C HIS A 130 -20.98 -23.53 -6.48
N MET A 131 -22.00 -23.51 -7.31
CA MET A 131 -23.41 -23.61 -6.86
C MET A 131 -23.91 -25.03 -7.08
N GLY A 132 -24.21 -25.76 -5.99
CA GLY A 132 -24.66 -27.15 -6.08
C GLY A 132 -24.63 -27.85 -4.73
N ASP A 133 -24.37 -29.15 -4.77
CA ASP A 133 -24.22 -29.95 -3.56
C ASP A 133 -22.75 -30.36 -3.27
N ILE A 134 -22.55 -30.96 -2.10
CA ILE A 134 -21.21 -31.37 -1.66
C ILE A 134 -20.64 -32.53 -2.49
N MET A 135 -21.48 -33.31 -3.15
CA MET A 135 -21.05 -34.43 -4.01
C MET A 135 -20.47 -33.91 -5.33
N ASP A 136 -21.09 -32.90 -5.91
CA ASP A 136 -20.54 -32.22 -7.08
C ASP A 136 -19.18 -31.56 -6.74
N LEU A 137 -19.11 -30.97 -5.55
CA LEU A 137 -17.84 -30.38 -5.05
C LEU A 137 -16.76 -31.46 -4.95
N MET A 138 -17.05 -32.63 -4.40
CA MET A 138 -16.09 -33.74 -4.23
C MET A 138 -15.66 -34.38 -5.54
N THR A 139 -16.55 -34.44 -6.54
CA THR A 139 -16.29 -35.23 -7.75
C THR A 139 -15.65 -34.39 -8.87
N LYS A 140 -16.03 -33.14 -9.01
CA LYS A 140 -15.62 -32.28 -10.13
C LYS A 140 -14.84 -31.07 -9.70
N GLU A 141 -15.38 -30.26 -8.79
CA GLU A 141 -14.88 -28.90 -8.52
C GLU A 141 -13.55 -28.88 -7.76
N ILE A 142 -13.31 -29.86 -6.88
CA ILE A 142 -12.01 -30.04 -6.22
C ILE A 142 -10.91 -30.35 -7.22
N LYS A 143 -11.20 -31.18 -8.23
CA LYS A 143 -10.26 -31.48 -9.31
C LYS A 143 -9.95 -30.24 -10.14
N GLU A 144 -10.98 -29.44 -10.46
CA GLU A 144 -10.80 -28.19 -11.19
C GLU A 144 -9.99 -27.19 -10.37
N SER A 145 -10.27 -27.06 -9.07
CA SER A 145 -9.50 -26.21 -8.16
C SER A 145 -8.03 -26.64 -8.06
N ALA A 146 -7.76 -27.95 -7.92
CA ALA A 146 -6.39 -28.49 -7.92
C ALA A 146 -5.70 -28.26 -9.27
N THR A 147 -6.41 -28.37 -10.40
CA THR A 147 -5.90 -28.06 -11.74
C THR A 147 -5.52 -26.58 -11.85
N LYS A 148 -6.39 -25.67 -11.38
CA LYS A 148 -6.13 -24.24 -11.37
C LYS A 148 -4.94 -23.88 -10.49
N LEU A 149 -4.77 -24.56 -9.35
CA LEU A 149 -3.63 -24.33 -8.46
C LEU A 149 -2.32 -24.87 -9.06
N LEU A 150 -2.38 -26.04 -9.76
CA LEU A 150 -1.25 -26.65 -10.44
C LEU A 150 -0.99 -26.10 -11.84
N ASP A 151 -1.93 -25.38 -12.43
CA ASP A 151 -1.71 -24.67 -13.69
C ASP A 151 -0.68 -23.56 -13.46
N LEU A 152 0.49 -24.03 -13.12
CA LEU A 152 1.75 -23.39 -13.24
C LEU A 152 2.05 -23.36 -14.76
N LYS A 153 1.34 -22.55 -15.53
CA LYS A 153 2.07 -21.79 -16.53
C LYS A 153 3.20 -21.21 -15.72
N GLU A 154 4.45 -21.64 -15.99
CA GLU A 154 5.57 -20.84 -15.54
C GLU A 154 5.11 -19.40 -15.76
N LYS A 155 4.88 -18.69 -14.66
CA LYS A 155 4.77 -17.24 -14.75
C LYS A 155 6.05 -16.97 -15.53
N GLU A 156 5.95 -16.57 -16.78
CA GLU A 156 7.11 -15.99 -17.45
C GLU A 156 7.51 -14.90 -16.48
N VAL A 157 8.46 -15.24 -15.62
CA VAL A 157 8.98 -14.30 -14.63
C VAL A 157 9.53 -13.21 -15.51
N ALA A 158 8.89 -12.07 -15.47
CA ALA A 158 9.30 -10.96 -16.32
C ALA A 158 10.81 -10.84 -16.15
N PRO A 159 11.59 -10.76 -17.24
CA PRO A 159 13.03 -10.65 -17.12
C PRO A 159 13.35 -9.54 -16.14
N SER A 160 14.30 -9.78 -15.25
CA SER A 160 14.62 -8.85 -14.16
C SER A 160 16.07 -8.41 -14.26
N ILE A 161 16.31 -7.10 -14.18
CA ILE A 161 17.64 -6.50 -14.35
C ILE A 161 17.94 -5.46 -13.27
N ALA A 162 19.17 -5.45 -12.77
CA ALA A 162 19.75 -4.31 -12.07
C ALA A 162 20.68 -3.56 -13.02
N ILE A 163 20.47 -2.26 -13.13
CA ILE A 163 21.37 -1.39 -13.89
C ILE A 163 22.18 -0.60 -12.85
N LEU A 164 23.45 -0.95 -12.73
CA LEU A 164 24.35 -0.31 -11.76
C LEU A 164 24.68 1.12 -12.21
N PRO A 165 24.95 2.06 -11.28
CA PRO A 165 25.53 3.36 -11.60
C PRO A 165 26.78 3.15 -12.46
N PHE A 166 26.89 3.87 -13.58
CA PHE A 166 28.08 3.78 -14.42
C PHE A 166 29.30 4.31 -13.67
N GLU A 167 30.41 3.59 -13.79
CA GLU A 167 31.65 4.07 -13.23
C GLU A 167 32.15 5.29 -14.04
N ASN A 168 32.29 6.44 -13.37
CA ASN A 168 32.89 7.60 -13.98
C ASN A 168 34.42 7.43 -14.05
N LYS A 169 34.96 7.29 -15.26
CA LYS A 169 36.42 7.21 -15.52
C LYS A 169 37.03 8.59 -15.84
N GLY A 170 36.21 9.64 -15.88
CA GLY A 170 36.61 11.02 -16.14
C GLY A 170 36.83 11.83 -14.87
N ALA A 171 36.72 13.15 -14.99
CA ALA A 171 36.83 14.07 -13.86
C ALA A 171 35.66 13.82 -12.86
N GLU A 172 35.92 14.09 -11.57
CA GLU A 172 34.89 13.91 -10.53
C GLU A 172 33.67 14.80 -10.77
N GLU A 173 33.87 15.98 -11.32
CA GLU A 173 32.84 16.93 -11.70
C GLU A 173 31.88 16.40 -12.79
N ASP A 174 32.27 15.35 -13.53
CA ASP A 174 31.46 14.70 -14.57
C ASP A 174 30.60 13.53 -14.02
N ALA A 175 30.62 13.25 -12.73
CA ALA A 175 29.87 12.16 -12.11
C ALA A 175 28.35 12.25 -12.33
N PHE A 176 27.80 13.45 -12.50
CA PHE A 176 26.37 13.66 -12.80
C PHE A 176 25.92 13.06 -14.13
N TYR A 177 26.82 12.94 -15.13
CA TYR A 177 26.49 12.25 -16.39
C TYR A 177 26.24 10.75 -16.14
N ALA A 178 27.15 10.11 -15.42
CA ALA A 178 27.04 8.69 -15.10
C ALA A 178 25.73 8.39 -14.34
N TYR A 179 25.41 9.20 -13.35
CA TYR A 179 24.18 9.09 -12.56
C TYR A 179 22.92 9.40 -13.39
N GLY A 180 22.91 10.55 -14.07
CA GLY A 180 21.72 11.04 -14.76
C GLY A 180 21.32 10.16 -15.94
N ILE A 181 22.29 9.68 -16.73
CA ILE A 181 22.06 8.75 -17.83
C ILE A 181 21.50 7.42 -17.33
N VAL A 182 22.03 6.85 -16.24
CA VAL A 182 21.53 5.61 -15.65
C VAL A 182 20.12 5.80 -15.10
N ALA A 183 19.84 6.91 -14.44
CA ALA A 183 18.50 7.20 -13.91
C ALA A 183 17.45 7.35 -15.03
N ASP A 184 17.80 7.94 -16.18
CA ASP A 184 16.94 8.00 -17.36
C ASP A 184 16.80 6.62 -18.01
N LEU A 185 17.88 5.86 -18.10
CA LEU A 185 17.90 4.50 -18.67
C LEU A 185 17.00 3.55 -17.86
N ILE A 186 17.07 3.58 -16.54
CA ILE A 186 16.17 2.81 -15.66
C ILE A 186 14.72 3.18 -15.92
N ALA A 187 14.42 4.48 -16.01
CA ALA A 187 13.05 4.94 -16.28
C ALA A 187 12.53 4.48 -17.65
N ASP A 188 13.37 4.53 -18.68
CA ASP A 188 12.99 4.10 -20.03
C ASP A 188 12.82 2.58 -20.14
N VAL A 189 13.72 1.79 -19.53
CA VAL A 189 13.62 0.32 -19.50
C VAL A 189 12.42 -0.13 -18.68
N THR A 190 12.14 0.52 -17.53
CA THR A 190 10.96 0.24 -16.72
C THR A 190 9.67 0.57 -17.48
N GLY A 191 9.65 1.70 -18.20
CA GLY A 191 8.49 2.13 -18.99
C GLY A 191 8.22 1.25 -20.21
N ALA A 192 9.23 0.56 -20.76
CA ALA A 192 9.05 -0.34 -21.89
C ALA A 192 8.18 -1.58 -21.59
N GLY A 193 7.85 -1.84 -20.31
CA GLY A 193 6.91 -2.84 -19.84
C GLY A 193 7.45 -4.27 -19.82
N LEU A 194 6.85 -5.10 -18.94
CA LEU A 194 7.13 -6.53 -18.77
C LEU A 194 8.60 -6.86 -18.40
N ILE A 195 9.31 -5.93 -17.81
CA ILE A 195 10.63 -6.13 -17.22
C ILE A 195 10.66 -5.55 -15.81
N ARG A 196 11.19 -6.31 -14.87
CA ARG A 196 11.51 -5.82 -13.54
C ARG A 196 12.87 -5.13 -13.57
N VAL A 197 12.92 -3.86 -13.17
CA VAL A 197 14.19 -3.12 -13.05
C VAL A 197 14.42 -2.77 -11.57
N ALA A 198 15.55 -3.19 -11.00
CA ALA A 198 15.91 -2.78 -9.64
C ALA A 198 16.03 -1.26 -9.55
N GLY A 199 15.41 -0.68 -8.54
CA GLY A 199 15.41 0.78 -8.33
C GLY A 199 16.83 1.30 -8.09
N LEU A 200 17.17 2.47 -8.65
CA LEU A 200 18.51 3.05 -8.46
C LEU A 200 18.86 3.23 -6.97
N LYS A 201 17.90 3.62 -6.15
CA LYS A 201 18.09 3.75 -4.69
C LYS A 201 18.38 2.43 -3.99
N ASP A 202 17.85 1.33 -4.47
CA ASP A 202 18.10 0.00 -3.87
C ASP A 202 19.50 -0.49 -4.26
N VAL A 203 19.92 -0.20 -5.49
CA VAL A 203 21.29 -0.44 -5.94
C VAL A 203 22.30 0.42 -5.14
N GLU A 204 21.99 1.67 -4.85
CA GLU A 204 22.88 2.57 -4.07
C GLU A 204 23.01 2.19 -2.58
N LYS A 205 22.08 1.38 -2.03
CA LYS A 205 22.15 0.92 -0.64
C LYS A 205 23.12 -0.23 -0.41
N ILE A 206 23.51 -0.94 -1.46
CA ILE A 206 24.42 -2.08 -1.39
C ILE A 206 25.83 -1.66 -1.78
N ASP A 207 26.83 -2.33 -1.21
CA ASP A 207 28.22 -2.12 -1.61
C ASP A 207 28.56 -2.96 -2.85
N TYR A 208 27.88 -2.62 -3.98
CA TYR A 208 28.01 -3.37 -5.24
C TYR A 208 29.47 -3.39 -5.78
N SER A 209 30.33 -2.48 -5.35
CA SER A 209 31.74 -2.46 -5.79
C SER A 209 32.54 -3.64 -5.27
N ASN A 210 32.14 -4.24 -4.14
CA ASN A 210 32.80 -5.35 -3.48
C ASN A 210 32.01 -6.67 -3.57
N MET A 211 30.88 -6.68 -4.28
CA MET A 211 30.02 -7.85 -4.43
C MET A 211 30.23 -8.55 -5.78
N SER A 212 30.13 -9.87 -5.79
CA SER A 212 30.01 -10.63 -7.03
C SER A 212 28.64 -10.43 -7.70
N TYR A 213 28.51 -10.69 -9.00
CA TYR A 213 27.23 -10.62 -9.70
C TYR A 213 26.16 -11.55 -9.10
N ASP A 214 26.56 -12.71 -8.59
CA ASP A 214 25.67 -13.67 -7.93
C ASP A 214 25.13 -13.11 -6.59
N GLU A 215 25.99 -12.46 -5.80
CA GLU A 215 25.56 -11.78 -4.57
C GLU A 215 24.65 -10.58 -4.87
N MET A 216 24.98 -9.76 -5.88
CA MET A 216 24.10 -8.65 -6.31
C MET A 216 22.75 -9.18 -6.78
N SER A 217 22.75 -10.24 -7.57
CA SER A 217 21.53 -10.90 -8.06
C SER A 217 20.63 -11.35 -6.92
N LYS A 218 21.17 -12.01 -5.92
CA LYS A 218 20.42 -12.47 -4.73
C LYS A 218 19.91 -11.32 -3.89
N THR A 219 20.75 -10.29 -3.70
CA THR A 219 20.39 -9.12 -2.87
C THR A 219 19.33 -8.22 -3.55
N LEU A 220 19.46 -8.00 -4.86
CA LEU A 220 18.54 -7.19 -5.64
C LEU A 220 17.39 -8.01 -6.26
N LEU A 221 17.41 -9.34 -6.05
CA LEU A 221 16.45 -10.30 -6.58
C LEU A 221 16.28 -10.19 -8.11
N VAL A 222 17.37 -10.04 -8.86
CA VAL A 222 17.38 -9.90 -10.32
C VAL A 222 18.15 -11.03 -10.99
N ARG A 223 17.73 -11.38 -12.22
CA ARG A 223 18.47 -12.34 -13.04
C ARG A 223 19.65 -11.70 -13.76
N TYR A 224 19.47 -10.50 -14.27
CA TYR A 224 20.48 -9.81 -15.06
C TYR A 224 21.09 -8.65 -14.28
N VAL A 225 22.41 -8.46 -14.44
CA VAL A 225 23.11 -7.30 -13.90
C VAL A 225 23.77 -6.58 -15.07
N ALA A 226 23.43 -5.31 -15.28
CA ALA A 226 24.05 -4.42 -16.25
C ALA A 226 25.00 -3.47 -15.55
N GLN A 227 26.24 -3.42 -16.01
CA GLN A 227 27.22 -2.44 -15.55
C GLN A 227 27.84 -1.70 -16.73
N GLY A 228 28.37 -0.53 -16.49
CA GLY A 228 28.99 0.28 -17.54
C GLY A 228 30.04 1.25 -17.01
N THR A 229 30.78 1.82 -17.93
CA THR A 229 31.72 2.90 -17.64
C THR A 229 31.38 4.10 -18.53
N LEU A 230 31.63 5.29 -18.00
CA LEU A 230 31.50 6.52 -18.75
C LEU A 230 32.78 7.32 -18.60
N TRP A 231 33.32 7.76 -19.72
CA TRP A 231 34.50 8.62 -19.76
C TRP A 231 34.27 9.79 -20.72
N LYS A 232 34.33 11.00 -20.22
CA LYS A 232 34.29 12.24 -21.00
C LYS A 232 35.72 12.70 -21.27
N LEU A 233 36.06 12.85 -22.53
CA LEU A 233 37.36 13.32 -23.02
C LEU A 233 37.13 14.52 -23.97
N GLY A 234 37.17 15.73 -23.43
CA GLY A 234 36.84 16.96 -24.18
C GLY A 234 35.38 16.88 -24.69
N SER A 235 35.22 16.91 -26.02
CA SER A 235 33.90 16.80 -26.69
C SER A 235 33.46 15.35 -26.96
N MET A 236 34.22 14.35 -26.53
CA MET A 236 33.93 12.94 -26.79
C MET A 236 33.50 12.22 -25.54
N PHE A 237 32.47 11.39 -25.66
CA PHE A 237 32.11 10.39 -24.64
C PHE A 237 32.51 9.00 -25.11
N GLN A 238 33.11 8.26 -24.22
CA GLN A 238 33.30 6.82 -24.37
C GLN A 238 32.44 6.13 -23.31
N LEU A 239 31.55 5.25 -23.75
CA LEU A 239 30.70 4.44 -22.90
C LEU A 239 30.95 2.96 -23.15
N SER A 240 30.83 2.17 -22.08
CA SER A 240 30.70 0.72 -22.19
C SER A 240 29.46 0.25 -21.45
N LEU A 241 28.85 -0.82 -21.93
CA LEU A 241 27.78 -1.54 -21.26
C LEU A 241 28.04 -3.03 -21.39
N GLU A 242 27.89 -3.73 -20.28
CA GLU A 242 27.97 -5.18 -20.17
C GLU A 242 26.74 -5.69 -19.44
N ILE A 243 26.13 -6.77 -19.92
CA ILE A 243 24.99 -7.44 -19.26
C ILE A 243 25.40 -8.86 -18.93
N PHE A 244 25.32 -9.19 -17.65
CA PHE A 244 25.64 -10.50 -17.11
C PHE A 244 24.35 -11.26 -16.76
N ASP A 245 24.21 -12.51 -17.22
CA ASP A 245 23.14 -13.42 -16.82
C ASP A 245 23.63 -14.30 -15.67
N THR A 246 23.09 -14.09 -14.49
CA THR A 246 23.52 -14.79 -13.27
C THR A 246 23.11 -16.27 -13.25
N GLN A 247 22.05 -16.67 -13.97
CA GLN A 247 21.66 -18.07 -14.09
C GLN A 247 22.64 -18.90 -14.94
N THR A 248 23.13 -18.30 -16.00
CA THR A 248 24.09 -18.98 -16.89
C THR A 248 25.55 -18.68 -16.56
N ALA A 249 25.79 -17.74 -15.63
CA ALA A 249 27.08 -17.20 -15.26
C ALA A 249 27.91 -16.70 -16.48
N LYS A 250 27.23 -16.04 -17.43
CA LYS A 250 27.84 -15.56 -18.68
C LYS A 250 27.50 -14.09 -18.93
N VAL A 251 28.44 -13.39 -19.56
CA VAL A 251 28.17 -12.11 -20.20
C VAL A 251 27.40 -12.40 -21.48
N ILE A 252 26.20 -11.87 -21.59
CA ILE A 252 25.29 -12.05 -22.73
C ILE A 252 25.31 -10.87 -23.69
N PHE A 253 25.85 -9.73 -23.24
CA PHE A 253 26.00 -8.54 -24.05
C PHE A 253 27.21 -7.74 -23.58
N THR A 254 28.01 -7.24 -24.53
CA THR A 254 29.05 -6.24 -24.28
C THR A 254 29.20 -5.36 -25.51
N LYS A 255 29.25 -4.04 -25.28
CA LYS A 255 29.41 -3.07 -26.35
C LYS A 255 30.09 -1.81 -25.85
N ARG A 256 30.90 -1.19 -26.69
CA ARG A 256 31.49 0.13 -26.47
C ARG A 256 31.00 1.09 -27.56
N TRP A 257 30.75 2.32 -27.12
CA TRP A 257 30.38 3.44 -27.96
C TRP A 257 31.37 4.56 -27.77
N GLN A 258 31.71 5.25 -28.88
CA GLN A 258 32.28 6.57 -28.84
C GLN A 258 31.31 7.50 -29.56
N THR A 259 30.98 8.59 -28.89
CA THR A 259 30.02 9.57 -29.43
C THR A 259 30.45 10.99 -29.11
N GLN A 260 30.11 11.89 -30.02
CA GLN A 260 30.34 13.32 -29.82
C GLN A 260 29.37 13.86 -28.73
N TRP A 261 29.81 14.88 -28.02
CA TRP A 261 29.00 15.54 -26.99
C TRP A 261 27.63 16.02 -27.52
N GLU A 262 27.59 16.48 -28.77
CA GLU A 262 26.39 16.92 -29.49
C GLU A 262 25.30 15.82 -29.60
N LYS A 263 25.68 14.57 -29.41
CA LYS A 263 24.78 13.41 -29.43
C LYS A 263 24.46 12.87 -28.03
N LEU A 264 24.78 13.61 -26.96
CA LEU A 264 24.60 13.18 -25.57
C LEU A 264 23.16 12.72 -25.30
N ALA A 265 22.18 13.50 -25.74
CA ALA A 265 20.76 13.18 -25.50
C ALA A 265 20.30 11.87 -26.16
N THR A 266 20.99 11.37 -27.18
CA THR A 266 20.64 10.12 -27.88
C THR A 266 21.30 8.89 -27.27
N ILE A 267 22.22 9.04 -26.34
CA ILE A 267 22.95 7.93 -25.73
C ILE A 267 22.01 6.99 -24.97
N LYS A 268 21.09 7.53 -24.18
CA LYS A 268 20.15 6.74 -23.39
C LYS A 268 19.23 5.87 -24.26
N ASP A 269 18.75 6.39 -25.41
CA ASP A 269 17.88 5.67 -26.33
C ASP A 269 18.58 4.47 -26.96
N ASN A 270 19.86 4.64 -27.28
CA ASN A 270 20.70 3.56 -27.79
C ASN A 270 20.94 2.48 -26.73
N LEU A 271 21.18 2.89 -25.45
CA LEU A 271 21.40 1.96 -24.35
C LEU A 271 20.12 1.19 -24.00
N SER A 272 18.99 1.87 -23.87
CA SER A 272 17.70 1.22 -23.55
C SER A 272 17.29 0.22 -24.65
N SER A 273 17.41 0.61 -25.92
CA SER A 273 17.12 -0.28 -27.05
C SER A 273 17.99 -1.55 -27.03
N ASN A 274 19.28 -1.42 -26.77
CA ASN A 274 20.18 -2.58 -26.70
C ASN A 274 19.86 -3.50 -25.51
N ILE A 275 19.47 -2.96 -24.34
CA ILE A 275 19.05 -3.77 -23.19
C ILE A 275 17.78 -4.55 -23.55
N LEU A 276 16.76 -3.87 -24.04
CA LEU A 276 15.46 -4.47 -24.36
C LEU A 276 15.58 -5.54 -25.46
N GLU A 277 16.36 -5.28 -26.49
CA GLU A 277 16.66 -6.25 -27.56
C GLU A 277 17.41 -7.47 -27.03
N THR A 278 18.44 -7.26 -26.20
CA THR A 278 19.24 -8.35 -25.60
C THR A 278 18.36 -9.26 -24.73
N LEU A 279 17.43 -8.68 -24.00
CA LEU A 279 16.51 -9.40 -23.12
C LEU A 279 15.25 -9.92 -23.85
N LYS A 280 15.19 -9.74 -25.19
CA LYS A 280 14.08 -10.15 -26.07
C LYS A 280 12.73 -9.58 -25.65
N ILE A 281 12.72 -8.38 -25.10
CA ILE A 281 11.51 -7.68 -24.73
C ILE A 281 10.92 -7.03 -25.97
N ALA A 282 9.67 -7.38 -26.29
CA ALA A 282 8.97 -6.77 -27.39
C ALA A 282 8.68 -5.29 -27.07
N VAL A 283 9.34 -4.40 -27.73
CA VAL A 283 9.05 -2.97 -27.67
C VAL A 283 7.99 -2.66 -28.72
N ASN A 284 6.84 -2.16 -28.29
CA ASN A 284 5.92 -1.51 -29.21
C ASN A 284 6.61 -0.25 -29.74
N GLN A 285 7.27 -0.36 -30.91
CA GLN A 285 7.83 0.79 -31.59
C GLN A 285 6.70 1.65 -32.15
N THR A 286 5.98 2.33 -31.29
CA THR A 286 5.30 3.55 -31.70
C THR A 286 6.40 4.55 -32.04
N GLN A 287 6.43 5.02 -33.28
CA GLN A 287 7.29 6.12 -33.72
C GLN A 287 6.94 7.34 -32.83
N THR A 288 7.61 7.46 -31.70
CA THR A 288 7.66 8.74 -30.98
C THR A 288 8.46 9.67 -31.89
N ASN A 289 7.87 10.80 -32.28
CA ASN A 289 8.60 11.86 -32.95
C ASN A 289 9.87 12.11 -32.14
N LYS A 290 11.04 11.82 -32.73
CA LYS A 290 12.32 12.04 -32.02
C LYS A 290 12.52 13.54 -31.90
N ILE A 291 12.20 14.06 -30.71
CA ILE A 291 12.46 15.44 -30.36
C ILE A 291 13.97 15.58 -30.22
N THR A 292 14.57 16.45 -31.05
CA THR A 292 15.99 16.74 -30.91
C THR A 292 16.20 17.64 -29.70
N ILE A 293 16.83 17.14 -28.68
CA ILE A 293 17.15 17.86 -27.44
C ILE A 293 18.51 18.54 -27.61
N ASN A 294 18.61 19.82 -27.24
CA ASN A 294 19.88 20.54 -27.23
C ASN A 294 20.84 19.90 -26.20
N PRO A 295 22.07 19.51 -26.58
CA PRO A 295 22.99 18.81 -25.68
C PRO A 295 23.37 19.61 -24.43
N GLU A 296 23.55 20.93 -24.55
CA GLU A 296 23.86 21.80 -23.40
C GLU A 296 22.66 21.88 -22.43
N ALA A 297 21.45 22.01 -22.96
CA ALA A 297 20.24 21.96 -22.15
C ALA A 297 20.10 20.62 -21.40
N TYR A 298 20.39 19.53 -22.09
CA TYR A 298 20.34 18.20 -21.47
C TYR A 298 21.41 18.02 -20.39
N GLU A 299 22.61 18.59 -20.58
CA GLU A 299 23.64 18.61 -19.55
C GLU A 299 23.17 19.33 -18.27
N PHE A 300 22.58 20.53 -18.41
CA PHE A 300 22.02 21.25 -17.25
C PHE A 300 20.86 20.50 -16.59
N TYR A 301 20.03 19.82 -17.38
CA TYR A 301 18.97 18.95 -16.87
C TYR A 301 19.55 17.81 -16.03
N LEU A 302 20.57 17.10 -16.51
CA LEU A 302 21.23 16.02 -15.78
C LEU A 302 21.86 16.52 -14.47
N LYS A 303 22.51 17.71 -14.47
CA LYS A 303 23.04 18.37 -13.28
C LYS A 303 21.92 18.67 -12.27
N GLY A 304 20.82 19.26 -12.73
CA GLY A 304 19.64 19.55 -11.89
C GLY A 304 19.02 18.30 -11.32
N LYS A 305 18.84 17.27 -12.14
CA LYS A 305 18.31 15.96 -11.73
C LYS A 305 19.18 15.27 -10.67
N TYR A 306 20.49 15.28 -10.87
CA TYR A 306 21.47 14.78 -9.91
C TYR A 306 21.36 15.51 -8.56
N LYS A 307 21.27 16.84 -8.60
CA LYS A 307 21.14 17.67 -7.40
C LYS A 307 19.84 17.40 -6.64
N VAL A 308 18.72 17.22 -7.34
CA VAL A 308 17.43 16.81 -6.74
C VAL A 308 17.51 15.43 -6.06
N ALA A 309 18.24 14.49 -6.66
CA ALA A 309 18.40 13.16 -6.10
C ALA A 309 19.27 13.13 -4.83
N LYS A 310 20.22 14.05 -4.70
CA LYS A 310 21.18 14.16 -3.58
C LYS A 310 20.85 15.31 -2.63
N VAL A 311 19.59 15.80 -2.62
CA VAL A 311 19.16 16.91 -1.73
C VAL A 311 19.38 16.55 -0.27
N GLN A 312 20.07 17.44 0.44
CA GLN A 312 20.32 17.39 1.89
C GLN A 312 19.80 18.62 2.62
N SER A 313 19.57 19.72 1.89
CA SER A 313 19.15 21.00 2.44
C SER A 313 18.12 21.69 1.55
N PHE A 314 17.48 22.74 2.07
CA PHE A 314 16.58 23.58 1.29
C PHE A 314 17.32 24.31 0.14
N ASP A 315 18.57 24.73 0.37
CA ASP A 315 19.40 25.41 -0.64
C ASP A 315 19.70 24.52 -1.84
N ASP A 316 19.76 23.21 -1.65
CA ASP A 316 19.95 22.25 -2.74
C ASP A 316 18.79 22.29 -3.76
N PHE A 317 17.55 22.55 -3.30
CA PHE A 317 16.42 22.75 -4.19
C PHE A 317 16.56 24.02 -5.02
N GLU A 318 17.07 25.11 -4.44
CA GLU A 318 17.30 26.36 -5.16
C GLU A 318 18.37 26.21 -6.24
N ILE A 319 19.47 25.52 -5.92
CA ILE A 319 20.53 25.20 -6.89
C ILE A 319 19.96 24.33 -8.02
N ALA A 320 19.21 23.28 -7.67
CA ALA A 320 18.59 22.40 -8.68
C ALA A 320 17.63 23.18 -9.59
N LYS A 321 16.78 24.05 -9.05
CA LYS A 321 15.89 24.91 -9.85
C LYS A 321 16.67 25.85 -10.77
N GLY A 322 17.77 26.44 -10.29
CA GLY A 322 18.64 27.28 -11.12
C GLY A 322 19.20 26.54 -12.33
N LEU A 323 19.70 25.31 -12.12
CA LEU A 323 20.22 24.46 -13.19
C LEU A 323 19.13 24.08 -14.19
N LEU A 324 17.96 23.67 -13.71
CA LEU A 324 16.82 23.28 -14.54
C LEU A 324 16.24 24.47 -15.33
N LYS A 325 16.18 25.66 -14.73
CA LYS A 325 15.79 26.90 -15.44
C LYS A 325 16.74 27.18 -16.60
N LYS A 326 18.06 27.08 -16.35
CA LYS A 326 19.04 27.26 -17.40
C LYS A 326 18.87 26.25 -18.53
N ALA A 327 18.55 24.98 -18.20
CA ALA A 327 18.20 23.98 -19.20
C ALA A 327 17.01 24.42 -20.06
N THR A 328 15.94 24.96 -19.44
CA THR A 328 14.74 25.39 -20.16
C THR A 328 14.91 26.73 -20.92
N GLU A 329 15.87 27.56 -20.52
CA GLU A 329 16.26 28.78 -21.25
C GLU A 329 17.02 28.45 -22.52
N ILE A 330 17.86 27.38 -22.50
CA ILE A 330 18.62 26.92 -23.68
C ILE A 330 17.73 26.10 -24.63
N ASP A 331 16.85 25.26 -24.09
CA ASP A 331 15.91 24.45 -24.86
C ASP A 331 14.54 24.47 -24.19
N GLU A 332 13.66 25.30 -24.70
CA GLU A 332 12.30 25.41 -24.17
C GLU A 332 11.46 24.13 -24.36
N ASN A 333 11.86 23.24 -25.28
CA ASN A 333 11.19 21.99 -25.56
C ASN A 333 11.66 20.83 -24.64
N LEU A 334 12.59 21.07 -23.74
CA LEU A 334 12.97 20.09 -22.71
C LEU A 334 11.94 20.05 -21.58
N ILE A 335 10.75 19.47 -21.92
CA ILE A 335 9.57 19.46 -21.03
C ILE A 335 9.86 18.77 -19.69
N ALA A 336 10.67 17.71 -19.71
CA ALA A 336 11.08 17.00 -18.49
C ALA A 336 11.76 17.93 -17.46
N ALA A 337 12.52 18.95 -17.90
CA ALA A 337 13.13 19.93 -16.99
C ALA A 337 12.07 20.85 -16.37
N LYS A 338 11.08 21.31 -17.16
CA LYS A 338 9.95 22.11 -16.63
C LYS A 338 9.15 21.35 -15.60
N ARG A 339 8.83 20.09 -15.89
CA ARG A 339 8.10 19.21 -14.97
C ARG A 339 8.88 19.03 -13.67
N LEU A 340 10.18 18.79 -13.73
CA LEU A 340 11.00 18.63 -12.53
C LEU A 340 11.10 19.92 -11.69
N ILE A 341 11.06 21.12 -12.31
CA ILE A 341 10.94 22.40 -11.58
C ILE A 341 9.61 22.45 -10.81
N ALA A 342 8.50 22.06 -11.43
CA ALA A 342 7.20 22.04 -10.79
C ALA A 342 7.16 21.03 -9.63
N ASP A 343 7.76 19.84 -9.81
CA ASP A 343 7.90 18.83 -8.75
C ASP A 343 8.70 19.36 -7.54
N ILE A 344 9.74 20.17 -7.78
CA ILE A 344 10.50 20.81 -6.70
C ILE A 344 9.60 21.79 -5.93
N TYR A 345 8.86 22.66 -6.61
CA TYR A 345 7.93 23.58 -5.95
C TYR A 345 6.87 22.81 -5.12
N TRP A 346 6.34 21.72 -5.67
CA TRP A 346 5.40 20.87 -4.94
C TRP A 346 6.01 20.28 -3.67
N ARG A 347 7.25 19.77 -3.75
CA ARG A 347 7.98 19.21 -2.59
C ARG A 347 8.33 20.26 -1.53
N GLN A 348 8.58 21.49 -1.93
CA GLN A 348 8.83 22.60 -1.01
C GLN A 348 7.58 22.99 -0.22
N GLY A 349 6.38 22.65 -0.72
CA GLY A 349 5.11 22.88 -0.05
C GLY A 349 4.73 24.37 0.08
N GLY A 350 3.60 24.61 0.73
CA GLY A 350 3.04 25.94 0.93
C GLY A 350 2.18 26.42 -0.24
N LYS A 351 1.20 27.29 0.06
CA LYS A 351 0.16 27.70 -0.89
C LYS A 351 0.71 28.37 -2.15
N GLU A 352 1.75 29.19 -2.01
CA GLU A 352 2.37 29.91 -3.13
C GLU A 352 3.16 28.96 -4.05
N ASN A 353 3.93 28.03 -3.47
CA ASN A 353 4.67 27.03 -4.25
C ASN A 353 3.74 26.04 -4.94
N SER A 354 2.66 25.63 -4.30
CA SER A 354 1.62 24.79 -4.93
C SER A 354 0.98 25.48 -6.13
N LYS A 355 0.73 26.79 -6.04
CA LYS A 355 0.22 27.57 -7.17
C LYS A 355 1.20 27.61 -8.33
N LYS A 356 2.50 27.87 -8.05
CA LYS A 356 3.58 27.86 -9.06
C LYS A 356 3.73 26.50 -9.72
N ALA A 357 3.73 25.41 -8.93
CA ALA A 357 3.80 24.06 -9.45
C ALA A 357 2.66 23.77 -10.45
N ARG A 358 1.44 24.12 -10.05
CA ARG A 358 0.22 23.93 -10.86
C ARG A 358 0.30 24.69 -12.20
N GLU A 359 0.77 25.93 -12.18
CA GLU A 359 0.93 26.74 -13.37
C GLU A 359 1.99 26.15 -14.32
N ILE A 360 3.16 25.81 -13.81
CA ILE A 360 4.25 25.22 -14.62
C ILE A 360 3.82 23.88 -15.21
N HIS A 361 3.13 23.01 -14.47
CA HIS A 361 2.65 21.74 -15.02
C HIS A 361 1.64 21.94 -16.15
N LYS A 362 0.71 22.92 -16.03
CA LYS A 362 -0.22 23.25 -17.12
C LYS A 362 0.50 23.76 -18.36
N GLN A 363 1.47 24.65 -18.21
CA GLN A 363 2.29 25.14 -19.32
C GLN A 363 3.11 24.02 -19.98
N ALA A 364 3.72 23.14 -19.16
CA ALA A 364 4.47 21.98 -19.65
C ALA A 364 3.58 21.03 -20.46
N LEU A 365 2.36 20.74 -19.99
CA LEU A 365 1.40 19.90 -20.71
C LEU A 365 1.01 20.51 -22.07
N GLU A 366 0.65 21.78 -22.13
CA GLU A 366 0.28 22.43 -23.39
C GLU A 366 1.47 22.45 -24.37
N GLN A 367 2.66 22.69 -23.89
CA GLN A 367 3.86 22.65 -24.73
C GLN A 367 4.16 21.23 -25.23
N ALA A 368 4.05 20.21 -24.37
CA ALA A 368 4.22 18.80 -24.75
C ALA A 368 3.26 18.39 -25.87
N LYS A 369 2.00 18.83 -25.79
CA LYS A 369 0.99 18.64 -26.84
C LYS A 369 1.41 19.30 -28.16
N ASN A 370 1.86 20.56 -28.09
CA ASN A 370 2.23 21.34 -29.27
C ASN A 370 3.42 20.76 -30.04
N ILE A 371 4.40 20.20 -29.32
CA ILE A 371 5.58 19.57 -29.96
C ILE A 371 5.36 18.09 -30.28
N GLY A 372 4.22 17.51 -29.90
CA GLY A 372 3.87 16.12 -30.12
C GLY A 372 4.61 15.12 -29.24
N ASP A 373 5.11 15.56 -28.06
CA ASP A 373 5.73 14.65 -27.08
C ASP A 373 4.66 13.83 -26.37
N THR A 374 4.44 12.63 -26.86
CA THR A 374 3.39 11.73 -26.34
C THR A 374 3.63 11.33 -24.88
N LYS A 375 4.89 11.08 -24.49
CA LYS A 375 5.22 10.65 -23.11
C LYS A 375 5.01 11.79 -22.12
N GLU A 376 5.58 12.96 -22.40
CA GLU A 376 5.43 14.12 -21.51
C GLU A 376 3.98 14.63 -21.50
N THR A 377 3.23 14.48 -22.62
CA THR A 377 1.78 14.76 -22.64
C THR A 377 1.04 13.83 -21.69
N ALA A 378 1.29 12.52 -21.73
CA ALA A 378 0.61 11.55 -20.86
C ALA A 378 0.92 11.80 -19.37
N GLU A 379 2.17 12.07 -19.00
CA GLU A 379 2.58 12.44 -17.65
C GLU A 379 1.90 13.76 -17.20
N GLY A 380 1.89 14.76 -18.05
CA GLY A 380 1.25 16.06 -17.81
C GLY A 380 -0.25 15.94 -17.58
N LEU A 381 -0.95 15.07 -18.33
CA LEU A 381 -2.38 14.81 -18.16
C LEU A 381 -2.68 14.25 -16.78
N VAL A 382 -1.85 13.31 -16.25
CA VAL A 382 -2.00 12.79 -14.88
C VAL A 382 -1.87 13.93 -13.87
N MET A 383 -0.82 14.75 -13.99
CA MET A 383 -0.58 15.82 -13.01
C MET A 383 -1.69 16.88 -13.02
N VAL A 384 -2.12 17.32 -14.21
CA VAL A 384 -3.20 18.29 -14.34
C VAL A 384 -4.55 17.68 -13.92
N GLY A 385 -4.75 16.39 -14.18
CA GLY A 385 -5.90 15.61 -13.68
C GLY A 385 -6.00 15.64 -12.16
N TYR A 386 -4.90 15.46 -11.45
CA TYR A 386 -4.88 15.59 -9.98
C TYR A 386 -5.25 17.00 -9.50
N TYR A 387 -4.88 18.07 -10.22
CA TYR A 387 -5.29 19.41 -9.84
C TYR A 387 -6.80 19.62 -9.98
N HIS A 388 -7.43 19.04 -11.01
CA HIS A 388 -8.89 19.05 -11.14
C HIS A 388 -9.56 18.18 -10.08
N TYR A 389 -8.94 17.07 -9.70
CA TYR A 389 -9.37 16.24 -8.56
C TYR A 389 -9.36 17.02 -7.24
N ASP A 390 -8.28 17.75 -6.94
CA ASP A 390 -8.16 18.59 -5.73
C ASP A 390 -9.22 19.71 -5.71
N ASP A 391 -9.52 20.28 -6.89
CA ASP A 391 -10.54 21.30 -7.07
C ASP A 391 -11.98 20.72 -7.10
N LYS A 392 -12.13 19.38 -6.90
CA LYS A 392 -13.40 18.62 -6.96
C LYS A 392 -14.09 18.66 -8.34
N GLU A 393 -13.37 18.99 -9.39
CA GLU A 393 -13.85 18.97 -10.77
C GLU A 393 -13.68 17.53 -11.34
N TYR A 394 -14.40 16.57 -10.76
CA TYR A 394 -14.18 15.13 -10.98
C TYR A 394 -14.39 14.67 -12.43
N ASP A 395 -15.32 15.28 -13.17
CA ASP A 395 -15.55 14.94 -14.58
C ASP A 395 -14.33 15.26 -15.45
N LYS A 396 -13.73 16.45 -15.25
CA LYS A 396 -12.51 16.86 -15.95
C LYS A 396 -11.31 15.98 -15.56
N ALA A 397 -11.19 15.66 -14.27
CA ALA A 397 -10.14 14.75 -13.80
C ALA A 397 -10.26 13.37 -14.46
N THR A 398 -11.49 12.83 -14.57
CA THR A 398 -11.78 11.55 -15.24
C THR A 398 -11.30 11.57 -16.69
N GLU A 399 -11.70 12.60 -17.46
CA GLU A 399 -11.32 12.73 -18.86
C GLU A 399 -9.79 12.74 -19.05
N LEU A 400 -9.07 13.50 -18.21
CA LEU A 400 -7.63 13.63 -18.29
C LEU A 400 -6.92 12.32 -17.91
N PHE A 401 -7.37 11.62 -16.88
CA PHE A 401 -6.80 10.33 -16.50
C PHE A 401 -7.05 9.25 -17.55
N GLU A 402 -8.24 9.18 -18.13
CA GLU A 402 -8.53 8.24 -19.23
C GLU A 402 -7.69 8.52 -20.49
N GLN A 403 -7.53 9.79 -20.85
CA GLN A 403 -6.65 10.18 -21.97
C GLN A 403 -5.21 9.76 -21.70
N SER A 404 -4.71 9.99 -20.48
CA SER A 404 -3.37 9.59 -20.06
C SER A 404 -3.18 8.07 -20.18
N ILE A 405 -4.09 7.26 -19.64
CA ILE A 405 -4.04 5.80 -19.69
C ILE A 405 -3.96 5.33 -21.15
N LYS A 406 -4.85 5.83 -22.03
CA LYS A 406 -4.83 5.49 -23.46
C LYS A 406 -3.52 5.85 -24.17
N MET A 407 -2.88 6.94 -23.76
CA MET A 407 -1.57 7.32 -24.29
C MET A 407 -0.46 6.40 -23.80
N PHE A 408 -0.45 6.06 -22.51
CA PHE A 408 0.50 5.09 -21.96
C PHE A 408 0.31 3.68 -22.54
N GLU A 409 -0.93 3.25 -22.79
CA GLU A 409 -1.23 2.00 -23.50
C GLU A 409 -0.61 1.98 -24.91
N LYS A 410 -0.75 3.06 -25.67
CA LYS A 410 -0.12 3.21 -27.01
C LYS A 410 1.41 3.18 -26.92
N LEU A 411 1.99 3.72 -25.86
CA LEU A 411 3.44 3.70 -25.61
C LEU A 411 3.93 2.35 -25.09
N GLY A 412 3.02 1.47 -24.61
CA GLY A 412 3.38 0.25 -23.90
C GLY A 412 3.94 0.52 -22.49
N ASP A 413 3.79 1.73 -21.97
CA ASP A 413 4.33 2.14 -20.66
C ASP A 413 3.48 1.61 -19.51
N GLN A 414 3.84 0.42 -19.00
CA GLN A 414 3.13 -0.25 -17.91
C GLN A 414 3.14 0.57 -16.62
N LEU A 415 4.24 1.26 -16.33
CA LEU A 415 4.32 2.12 -15.14
C LEU A 415 3.38 3.32 -15.27
N GLY A 416 3.32 3.93 -16.46
CA GLY A 416 2.38 5.01 -16.76
C GLY A 416 0.93 4.55 -16.65
N ILE A 417 0.59 3.37 -17.20
CA ILE A 417 -0.75 2.77 -17.06
C ILE A 417 -1.11 2.60 -15.58
N ALA A 418 -0.22 2.03 -14.77
CA ALA A 418 -0.47 1.83 -13.35
C ALA A 418 -0.66 3.15 -12.59
N LYS A 419 0.07 4.22 -12.94
CA LYS A 419 -0.14 5.58 -12.39
C LYS A 419 -1.54 6.09 -12.71
N GLY A 420 -1.96 6.00 -13.98
CA GLY A 420 -3.29 6.43 -14.42
C GLY A 420 -4.41 5.64 -13.74
N LEU A 421 -4.28 4.31 -13.64
CA LEU A 421 -5.23 3.45 -12.93
C LEU A 421 -5.33 3.82 -11.44
N ASN A 422 -4.21 4.08 -10.77
CA ASN A 422 -4.23 4.54 -9.38
C ASN A 422 -4.95 5.89 -9.23
N ALA A 423 -4.76 6.81 -10.18
CA ALA A 423 -5.47 8.09 -10.19
C ALA A 423 -6.99 7.91 -10.37
N MET A 424 -7.42 7.02 -11.27
CA MET A 424 -8.83 6.63 -11.44
C MET A 424 -9.40 5.96 -10.18
N GLY A 425 -8.59 5.15 -9.50
CA GLY A 425 -8.96 4.54 -8.22
C GLY A 425 -9.21 5.62 -7.14
N ASN A 426 -8.31 6.59 -6.99
CA ASN A 426 -8.45 7.70 -6.05
C ASN A 426 -9.72 8.51 -6.34
N LEU A 427 -9.98 8.81 -7.61
CA LEU A 427 -11.18 9.55 -8.02
C LEU A 427 -12.46 8.75 -7.74
N SER A 428 -12.48 7.45 -8.05
CA SER A 428 -13.62 6.56 -7.76
C SER A 428 -13.89 6.47 -6.26
N SER A 429 -12.85 6.41 -5.44
CA SER A 429 -12.95 6.45 -3.98
C SER A 429 -13.56 7.76 -3.49
N ALA A 430 -13.09 8.91 -3.99
CA ALA A 430 -13.59 10.22 -3.60
C ALA A 430 -15.10 10.41 -3.89
N VAL A 431 -15.60 9.79 -4.96
CA VAL A 431 -17.04 9.78 -5.29
C VAL A 431 -17.78 8.56 -4.73
N LYS A 432 -17.17 7.84 -3.78
CA LYS A 432 -17.73 6.67 -3.07
C LYS A 432 -18.13 5.49 -4.00
N LYS A 433 -17.53 5.37 -5.17
CA LYS A 433 -17.69 4.24 -6.08
C LYS A 433 -16.66 3.15 -5.72
N HIS A 434 -16.85 2.50 -4.56
CA HIS A 434 -15.87 1.58 -3.97
C HIS A 434 -15.51 0.40 -4.86
N ASP A 435 -16.47 -0.21 -5.57
CA ASP A 435 -16.18 -1.34 -6.48
C ASP A 435 -15.28 -0.92 -7.65
N ALA A 436 -15.56 0.22 -8.25
CA ALA A 436 -14.71 0.77 -9.31
C ALA A 436 -13.30 1.13 -8.78
N ALA A 437 -13.20 1.69 -7.57
CA ALA A 437 -11.92 1.98 -6.94
C ALA A 437 -11.10 0.70 -6.72
N LEU A 438 -11.73 -0.37 -6.20
CA LEU A 438 -11.08 -1.68 -6.02
C LEU A 438 -10.59 -2.28 -7.35
N ASP A 439 -11.39 -2.19 -8.43
CA ASP A 439 -10.98 -2.68 -9.75
C ASP A 439 -9.71 -1.94 -10.22
N TYR A 440 -9.73 -0.61 -10.20
CA TYR A 440 -8.58 0.18 -10.63
C TYR A 440 -7.32 -0.07 -9.79
N TYR A 441 -7.44 -0.14 -8.46
CA TYR A 441 -6.30 -0.42 -7.58
C TYR A 441 -5.77 -1.84 -7.76
N THR A 442 -6.65 -2.83 -7.97
CA THR A 442 -6.26 -4.22 -8.21
C THR A 442 -5.52 -4.36 -9.55
N ARG A 443 -5.98 -3.70 -10.59
CA ARG A 443 -5.27 -3.65 -11.88
C ARG A 443 -3.91 -2.95 -11.76
N SER A 444 -3.83 -1.86 -11.00
CA SER A 444 -2.55 -1.18 -10.70
C SER A 444 -1.60 -2.09 -9.91
N LEU A 445 -2.14 -2.85 -8.93
CA LEU A 445 -1.40 -3.84 -8.15
C LEU A 445 -0.86 -4.97 -9.04
N ASP A 446 -1.69 -5.53 -9.94
CA ASP A 446 -1.28 -6.60 -10.87
C ASP A 446 -0.12 -6.14 -11.77
N ILE A 447 -0.19 -4.92 -12.30
CA ILE A 447 0.92 -4.34 -13.07
C ILE A 447 2.16 -4.19 -12.17
N GLY A 448 2.00 -3.60 -10.96
CA GLY A 448 3.09 -3.45 -10.02
C GLY A 448 3.77 -4.77 -9.67
N GLN A 449 3.00 -5.83 -9.48
CA GLN A 449 3.51 -7.18 -9.23
C GLN A 449 4.22 -7.78 -10.44
N LYS A 450 3.73 -7.54 -11.67
CA LYS A 450 4.35 -8.02 -12.90
C LYS A 450 5.72 -7.39 -13.16
N ILE A 451 5.86 -6.09 -12.85
CA ILE A 451 7.12 -5.36 -13.01
C ILE A 451 7.94 -5.28 -11.71
N ASP A 452 7.46 -5.90 -10.62
CA ASP A 452 7.98 -5.87 -9.24
C ASP A 452 8.31 -4.45 -8.74
N ASP A 453 7.42 -3.50 -9.07
CA ASP A 453 7.49 -2.16 -8.49
C ASP A 453 6.94 -2.16 -7.05
N LYS A 454 7.82 -2.39 -6.08
CA LYS A 454 7.46 -2.47 -4.65
C LYS A 454 6.77 -1.22 -4.12
N MET A 455 7.13 -0.03 -4.65
CA MET A 455 6.45 1.21 -4.29
C MET A 455 5.00 1.22 -4.76
N ARG A 456 4.75 0.74 -5.97
CA ARG A 456 3.40 0.61 -6.54
C ARG A 456 2.58 -0.42 -5.80
N ILE A 457 3.17 -1.59 -5.53
CA ILE A 457 2.53 -2.67 -4.75
C ILE A 457 2.12 -2.15 -3.37
N MET A 458 3.03 -1.48 -2.66
CA MET A 458 2.78 -0.89 -1.35
C MET A 458 1.63 0.14 -1.39
N SER A 459 1.67 1.05 -2.37
CA SER A 459 0.62 2.06 -2.54
C SER A 459 -0.73 1.44 -2.84
N SER A 460 -0.77 0.43 -3.73
CA SER A 460 -2.01 -0.28 -4.06
C SER A 460 -2.57 -1.03 -2.85
N PHE A 461 -1.74 -1.70 -2.06
CA PHE A 461 -2.19 -2.35 -0.81
C PHE A 461 -2.80 -1.34 0.16
N ASN A 462 -2.16 -0.19 0.37
CA ASN A 462 -2.71 0.86 1.23
C ASN A 462 -4.07 1.36 0.71
N ASN A 463 -4.19 1.62 -0.60
CA ASN A 463 -5.41 2.15 -1.18
C ASN A 463 -6.57 1.13 -1.16
N ILE A 464 -6.29 -0.15 -1.43
CA ILE A 464 -7.25 -1.25 -1.29
C ILE A 464 -7.73 -1.34 0.16
N ALA A 465 -6.80 -1.25 1.12
CA ALA A 465 -7.13 -1.30 2.53
C ALA A 465 -8.05 -0.15 2.97
N LEU A 466 -7.84 1.07 2.46
CA LEU A 466 -8.72 2.20 2.76
C LEU A 466 -10.16 1.92 2.31
N ILE A 467 -10.35 1.35 1.11
CA ILE A 467 -11.70 1.00 0.63
C ILE A 467 -12.35 -0.08 1.51
N HIS A 468 -11.59 -1.10 1.93
CA HIS A 468 -12.12 -2.10 2.85
C HIS A 468 -12.45 -1.51 4.22
N GLY A 469 -11.62 -0.56 4.71
CA GLY A 469 -11.93 0.19 5.94
C GLY A 469 -13.23 0.98 5.83
N ASP A 470 -13.46 1.68 4.71
CA ASP A 470 -14.69 2.44 4.42
C ASP A 470 -15.93 1.52 4.32
N ARG A 471 -15.74 0.25 3.99
CA ARG A 471 -16.79 -0.80 3.97
C ARG A 471 -16.96 -1.52 5.31
N GLU A 472 -16.24 -1.12 6.34
CA GLU A 472 -16.18 -1.80 7.63
C GLU A 472 -15.58 -3.23 7.59
N ASP A 473 -14.89 -3.60 6.51
CA ASP A 473 -14.16 -4.87 6.35
C ASP A 473 -12.77 -4.77 7.02
N TYR A 474 -12.74 -4.38 8.29
CA TYR A 474 -11.51 -4.00 9.02
C TYR A 474 -10.43 -5.09 9.02
N THR A 475 -10.81 -6.36 9.10
CA THR A 475 -9.86 -7.49 9.08
C THR A 475 -9.10 -7.54 7.76
N ILE A 476 -9.79 -7.36 6.63
CA ILE A 476 -9.19 -7.33 5.30
C ILE A 476 -8.31 -6.08 5.15
N ALA A 477 -8.79 -4.93 5.62
CA ALA A 477 -8.04 -3.68 5.62
C ALA A 477 -6.72 -3.81 6.37
N ILE A 478 -6.74 -4.40 7.58
CA ILE A 478 -5.55 -4.61 8.40
C ILE A 478 -4.55 -5.55 7.71
N ASP A 479 -4.99 -6.64 7.08
CA ASP A 479 -4.11 -7.56 6.33
C ASP A 479 -3.36 -6.84 5.20
N PHE A 480 -4.07 -6.05 4.38
CA PHE A 480 -3.44 -5.26 3.33
C PHE A 480 -2.49 -4.19 3.87
N LEU A 481 -2.85 -3.52 4.97
CA LEU A 481 -1.99 -2.52 5.60
C LEU A 481 -0.73 -3.14 6.22
N GLN A 482 -0.82 -4.35 6.77
CA GLN A 482 0.36 -5.08 7.28
C GLN A 482 1.31 -5.44 6.14
N LYS A 483 0.80 -5.86 4.98
CA LYS A 483 1.60 -6.06 3.76
C LYS A 483 2.26 -4.77 3.30
N ALA A 484 1.51 -3.66 3.29
CA ALA A 484 2.06 -2.34 2.96
C ALA A 484 3.11 -1.88 3.97
N LEU A 485 2.89 -2.13 5.28
CA LEU A 485 3.83 -1.83 6.35
C LEU A 485 5.15 -2.61 6.20
N SER A 486 5.07 -3.91 5.89
CA SER A 486 6.23 -4.74 5.63
C SER A 486 7.08 -4.17 4.48
N LEU A 487 6.44 -3.85 3.34
CA LEU A 487 7.12 -3.24 2.19
C LEU A 487 7.69 -1.85 2.51
N SER A 488 6.99 -1.02 3.29
CA SER A 488 7.50 0.30 3.67
C SER A 488 8.78 0.21 4.50
N ARG A 489 8.87 -0.78 5.39
CA ARG A 489 10.07 -1.08 6.18
C ARG A 489 11.21 -1.61 5.31
N GLU A 490 10.91 -2.55 4.42
CA GLU A 490 11.87 -3.09 3.45
C GLU A 490 12.48 -1.99 2.58
N LEU A 491 11.64 -1.07 2.09
CA LEU A 491 12.06 0.07 1.27
C LEU A 491 12.75 1.19 2.08
N GLY A 492 12.74 1.12 3.42
CA GLY A 492 13.21 2.21 4.28
C GLY A 492 12.37 3.50 4.12
N ASN A 493 11.11 3.38 3.68
CA ASN A 493 10.21 4.50 3.48
C ASN A 493 9.49 4.86 4.79
N ALA A 494 10.16 5.61 5.65
CA ALA A 494 9.66 5.97 6.97
C ALA A 494 8.32 6.76 6.93
N ASN A 495 8.05 7.53 5.87
CA ASN A 495 6.77 8.23 5.73
C ASN A 495 5.61 7.26 5.45
N ALA A 496 5.83 6.30 4.55
CA ALA A 496 4.83 5.26 4.27
C ALA A 496 4.66 4.32 5.49
N GLU A 497 5.76 3.98 6.19
CA GLU A 497 5.68 3.22 7.45
C GLU A 497 4.79 3.92 8.47
N ALA A 498 5.00 5.22 8.69
CA ALA A 498 4.18 6.00 9.61
C ALA A 498 2.70 6.02 9.18
N LEU A 499 2.41 6.25 7.88
CA LEU A 499 1.05 6.24 7.37
C LEU A 499 0.36 4.88 7.61
N ASN A 500 1.03 3.79 7.29
CA ASN A 500 0.49 2.44 7.48
C ASN A 500 0.24 2.12 8.95
N LEU A 501 1.15 2.51 9.87
CA LEU A 501 0.96 2.35 11.30
C LEU A 501 -0.28 3.09 11.81
N ASN A 502 -0.48 4.35 11.37
CA ASN A 502 -1.68 5.12 11.71
C ASN A 502 -2.96 4.44 11.21
N ASN A 503 -2.97 4.01 9.95
CA ASN A 503 -4.14 3.39 9.34
C ASN A 503 -4.48 2.03 9.98
N ILE A 504 -3.48 1.23 10.37
CA ILE A 504 -3.69 -0.01 11.14
C ILE A 504 -4.32 0.31 12.50
N GLY A 505 -3.78 1.31 13.23
CA GLY A 505 -4.32 1.74 14.51
C GLY A 505 -5.77 2.18 14.39
N TRP A 506 -6.10 2.98 13.37
CA TRP A 506 -7.46 3.43 13.10
C TRP A 506 -8.41 2.25 12.79
N ASN A 507 -8.01 1.30 11.94
CA ASN A 507 -8.84 0.12 11.64
C ASN A 507 -9.07 -0.77 12.86
N TYR A 508 -8.08 -0.97 13.72
CA TYR A 508 -8.27 -1.68 14.99
C TYR A 508 -9.24 -0.93 15.93
N GLN A 509 -9.10 0.39 16.06
CA GLN A 509 -10.00 1.19 16.87
C GLN A 509 -11.45 1.13 16.35
N SER A 510 -11.64 1.28 15.03
CA SER A 510 -12.95 1.24 14.37
C SER A 510 -13.61 -0.14 14.44
N SER A 511 -12.81 -1.23 14.45
CA SER A 511 -13.32 -2.58 14.62
C SER A 511 -13.74 -2.92 16.07
N GLY A 512 -13.50 -2.03 17.03
CA GLY A 512 -13.72 -2.25 18.46
C GLY A 512 -12.55 -2.93 19.17
N ASP A 513 -11.46 -3.31 18.48
CA ASP A 513 -10.25 -3.87 19.11
C ASP A 513 -9.29 -2.74 19.55
N ILE A 514 -9.75 -1.89 20.48
CA ILE A 514 -9.03 -0.70 20.92
C ILE A 514 -7.69 -1.06 21.56
N LYS A 515 -7.60 -2.19 22.26
CA LYS A 515 -6.36 -2.67 22.88
C LYS A 515 -5.26 -2.86 21.85
N SER A 516 -5.59 -3.43 20.70
CA SER A 516 -4.64 -3.63 19.59
C SER A 516 -4.28 -2.33 18.85
N ALA A 517 -5.12 -1.29 18.89
CA ALA A 517 -4.85 0.00 18.23
C ALA A 517 -3.72 0.79 18.89
N ILE A 518 -3.67 0.78 20.23
CA ILE A 518 -2.75 1.61 21.05
C ILE A 518 -1.27 1.47 20.64
N PRO A 519 -0.69 0.26 20.51
CA PRO A 519 0.71 0.12 20.12
C PRO A 519 1.03 0.70 18.75
N TYR A 520 0.11 0.66 17.80
CA TYR A 520 0.31 1.24 16.47
C TYR A 520 0.31 2.76 16.51
N PHE A 521 -0.61 3.40 17.23
CA PHE A 521 -0.58 4.84 17.45
C PHE A 521 0.71 5.29 18.16
N LYS A 522 1.15 4.57 19.20
CA LYS A 522 2.41 4.86 19.91
C LYS A 522 3.61 4.75 18.95
N GLN A 523 3.69 3.73 18.11
CA GLN A 523 4.76 3.57 17.10
C GLN A 523 4.72 4.69 16.06
N HIS A 524 3.53 5.04 15.53
CA HIS A 524 3.38 6.16 14.59
C HIS A 524 3.89 7.47 15.20
N ILE A 525 3.44 7.81 16.42
CA ILE A 525 3.83 9.04 17.12
C ILE A 525 5.35 9.08 17.33
N ALA A 526 5.96 7.99 17.80
CA ALA A 526 7.40 7.90 18.00
C ALA A 526 8.19 8.06 16.71
N LEU A 527 7.71 7.44 15.61
CA LEU A 527 8.34 7.57 14.30
C LEU A 527 8.27 9.00 13.76
N ARG A 528 7.11 9.66 13.84
CA ARG A 528 6.95 11.07 13.43
C ARG A 528 7.81 12.03 14.24
N GLN A 529 7.95 11.78 15.55
CA GLN A 529 8.85 12.57 16.40
C GLN A 529 10.31 12.42 15.97
N ARG A 530 10.77 11.19 15.70
CA ARG A 530 12.12 10.91 15.20
C ARG A 530 12.40 11.58 13.85
N LEU A 531 11.37 11.71 12.98
CA LEU A 531 11.47 12.39 11.69
C LEU A 531 11.38 13.93 11.80
N GLY A 532 11.23 14.49 13.00
CA GLY A 532 11.02 15.93 13.19
C GLY A 532 9.65 16.45 12.76
N GLN A 533 8.71 15.55 12.46
CA GLN A 533 7.37 15.84 11.89
C GLN A 533 6.31 15.82 12.99
N LYS A 534 6.48 16.60 14.06
CA LYS A 534 5.60 16.56 15.25
C LYS A 534 4.13 16.86 14.91
N ASP A 535 3.90 17.80 13.99
CA ASP A 535 2.55 18.21 13.58
C ASP A 535 1.77 17.08 12.89
N TRP A 536 2.45 16.15 12.23
CA TRP A 536 1.84 14.99 11.56
C TRP A 536 1.39 13.90 12.55
N ALA A 537 1.81 13.98 13.80
CA ALA A 537 1.45 13.03 14.85
C ALA A 537 0.25 13.49 15.70
N VAL A 538 -0.19 14.73 15.53
CA VAL A 538 -1.20 15.36 16.42
C VAL A 538 -2.52 14.57 16.40
N ASN A 539 -3.05 14.24 15.22
CA ASN A 539 -4.31 13.51 15.13
C ASN A 539 -4.21 12.09 15.71
N SER A 540 -3.08 11.39 15.50
CA SER A 540 -2.89 10.07 16.11
C SER A 540 -2.74 10.13 17.63
N LYS A 541 -2.28 11.26 18.19
CA LYS A 541 -2.32 11.48 19.64
C LYS A 541 -3.76 11.65 20.14
N SER A 542 -4.62 12.36 19.39
CA SER A 542 -6.05 12.43 19.73
C SER A 542 -6.69 11.04 19.72
N PHE A 543 -6.43 10.21 18.67
CA PHE A 543 -6.92 8.83 18.59
C PHE A 543 -6.39 7.97 19.77
N LEU A 544 -5.13 8.15 20.17
CA LEU A 544 -4.57 7.50 21.35
C LEU A 544 -5.30 7.95 22.62
N GLY A 545 -5.55 9.24 22.78
CA GLY A 545 -6.30 9.79 23.92
C GLY A 545 -7.69 9.17 24.03
N TRP A 546 -8.43 9.10 22.93
CA TRP A 546 -9.74 8.44 22.87
C TRP A 546 -9.65 6.94 23.16
N SER A 547 -8.65 6.23 22.63
CA SER A 547 -8.43 4.82 22.91
C SER A 547 -8.21 4.57 24.41
N LEU A 548 -7.41 5.41 25.05
CA LEU A 548 -7.14 5.34 26.50
C LEU A 548 -8.39 5.66 27.33
N LEU A 549 -9.20 6.64 26.91
CA LEU A 549 -10.47 7.00 27.54
C LEU A 549 -11.44 5.82 27.49
N TYR A 550 -11.64 5.20 26.33
CA TYR A 550 -12.51 4.04 26.18
C TYR A 550 -12.08 2.87 27.04
N MET A 551 -10.77 2.70 27.27
CA MET A 551 -10.24 1.68 28.18
C MET A 551 -10.31 2.05 29.67
N GLY A 552 -10.84 3.22 30.01
CA GLY A 552 -10.94 3.71 31.41
C GLY A 552 -9.63 4.29 31.95
N ASN A 553 -8.59 4.46 31.13
CA ASN A 553 -7.30 5.03 31.53
C ASN A 553 -7.35 6.57 31.52
N TYR A 554 -8.25 7.15 32.32
CA TYR A 554 -8.62 8.57 32.27
C TYR A 554 -7.45 9.54 32.49
N ASN A 555 -6.50 9.22 33.39
CA ASN A 555 -5.38 10.11 33.66
C ASN A 555 -4.42 10.19 32.46
N GLU A 556 -4.02 9.05 31.86
CA GLU A 556 -3.16 9.01 30.69
C GLU A 556 -3.87 9.62 29.46
N ALA A 557 -5.18 9.41 29.33
CA ALA A 557 -6.00 10.03 28.27
C ALA A 557 -5.99 11.56 28.37
N TYR A 558 -6.23 12.09 29.57
CA TYR A 558 -6.26 13.53 29.84
C TYR A 558 -4.92 14.20 29.48
N GLU A 559 -3.80 13.65 30.02
CA GLU A 559 -2.46 14.13 29.67
C GLU A 559 -2.16 14.07 28.18
N THR A 560 -2.68 13.04 27.49
CA THR A 560 -2.50 12.87 26.05
C THR A 560 -3.24 13.97 25.29
N PHE A 561 -4.49 14.27 25.64
CA PHE A 561 -5.26 15.35 25.04
C PHE A 561 -4.63 16.73 25.32
N GLU A 562 -4.20 17.01 26.55
CA GLU A 562 -3.54 18.25 26.93
C GLU A 562 -2.29 18.51 26.05
N LYS A 563 -1.39 17.53 25.96
CA LYS A 563 -0.20 17.59 25.11
C LYS A 563 -0.54 17.70 23.62
N THR A 564 -1.69 17.15 23.20
CA THR A 564 -2.14 17.26 21.81
C THR A 564 -2.58 18.68 21.47
N ILE A 565 -3.35 19.31 22.35
CA ILE A 565 -3.83 20.69 22.19
C ILE A 565 -2.67 21.67 22.08
N GLU A 566 -1.62 21.48 22.89
CA GLU A 566 -0.40 22.32 22.86
C GLU A 566 0.36 22.24 21.52
N LEU A 567 0.26 21.10 20.83
CA LEU A 567 0.96 20.83 19.58
C LEU A 567 0.18 21.25 18.33
N ARG A 568 -1.12 21.60 18.46
CA ARG A 568 -1.93 21.97 17.29
C ARG A 568 -1.45 23.30 16.71
N SER A 569 -1.19 23.29 15.39
CA SER A 569 -0.81 24.49 14.63
C SER A 569 -1.96 25.52 14.56
N LYS A 570 -1.68 26.70 14.02
CA LYS A 570 -2.72 27.74 13.84
C LYS A 570 -3.84 27.26 12.90
N GLU A 571 -3.51 26.45 11.92
CA GLU A 571 -4.46 25.87 10.96
C GLU A 571 -5.32 24.76 11.56
N GLN A 572 -4.87 24.15 12.66
CA GLN A 572 -5.53 23.05 13.35
C GLN A 572 -6.30 23.46 14.61
N GLN A 573 -6.54 24.76 14.81
CA GLN A 573 -7.21 25.22 16.04
C GLN A 573 -8.64 24.68 16.19
N GLN A 574 -9.37 24.55 15.07
CA GLN A 574 -10.74 24.02 15.07
C GLN A 574 -10.81 22.58 15.58
N GLU A 575 -9.77 21.79 15.36
CA GLU A 575 -9.69 20.39 15.81
C GLU A 575 -9.48 20.24 17.33
N LYS A 576 -9.21 21.32 18.06
CA LYS A 576 -9.16 21.30 19.53
C LYS A 576 -10.49 20.86 20.15
N SER A 577 -11.60 21.07 19.43
CA SER A 577 -12.93 20.63 19.88
C SER A 577 -12.96 19.14 20.20
N TRP A 578 -12.28 18.33 19.42
CA TRP A 578 -12.20 16.88 19.62
C TRP A 578 -11.48 16.50 20.92
N ASP A 579 -10.36 17.16 21.20
CA ASP A 579 -9.57 16.89 22.42
C ASP A 579 -10.30 17.42 23.65
N TRP A 580 -10.93 18.60 23.56
CA TRP A 580 -11.74 19.16 24.65
C TRP A 580 -12.99 18.32 24.93
N THR A 581 -13.63 17.72 23.92
CA THR A 581 -14.72 16.77 24.11
C THR A 581 -14.24 15.57 24.92
N GLY A 582 -13.05 15.02 24.62
CA GLY A 582 -12.46 13.93 25.40
C GLY A 582 -12.17 14.33 26.84
N MET A 583 -11.62 15.53 27.07
CA MET A 583 -11.35 16.06 28.43
C MET A 583 -12.64 16.30 29.21
N SER A 584 -13.66 16.90 28.57
CA SER A 584 -14.98 17.09 29.15
C SER A 584 -15.62 15.78 29.57
N THR A 585 -15.54 14.77 28.68
CA THR A 585 -16.04 13.43 28.96
C THR A 585 -15.35 12.79 30.19
N ILE A 586 -14.04 12.94 30.32
CA ILE A 586 -13.29 12.43 31.48
C ILE A 586 -13.79 13.09 32.77
N HIS A 587 -14.01 14.42 32.81
CA HIS A 587 -14.51 15.13 33.95
C HIS A 587 -15.96 14.72 34.29
N PHE A 588 -16.80 14.56 33.26
CA PHE A 588 -18.19 14.09 33.44
C PHE A 588 -18.21 12.69 34.08
N LEU A 589 -17.41 11.73 33.58
CA LEU A 589 -17.32 10.38 34.09
C LEU A 589 -16.74 10.33 35.55
N LYS A 590 -16.01 11.36 35.96
CA LYS A 590 -15.50 11.54 37.32
C LYS A 590 -16.48 12.28 38.26
N GLY A 591 -17.63 12.75 37.74
CA GLY A 591 -18.58 13.57 38.50
C GLY A 591 -18.13 15.01 38.73
N GLU A 592 -17.16 15.51 37.96
CA GLU A 592 -16.62 16.87 38.05
C GLU A 592 -17.33 17.76 37.01
N PHE A 593 -18.65 17.97 37.21
CA PHE A 593 -19.54 18.52 36.17
C PHE A 593 -19.25 19.98 35.80
N GLU A 594 -18.81 20.82 36.77
CA GLU A 594 -18.41 22.19 36.48
C GLU A 594 -17.24 22.24 35.50
N LYS A 595 -16.21 21.41 35.71
CA LYS A 595 -15.08 21.33 34.81
C LYS A 595 -15.45 20.75 33.43
N ALA A 596 -16.34 19.74 33.43
CA ALA A 596 -16.87 19.22 32.17
C ALA A 596 -17.56 20.32 31.37
N ASN A 597 -18.39 21.17 32.02
CA ASN A 597 -19.05 22.28 31.35
C ASN A 597 -18.07 23.34 30.83
N GLU A 598 -17.00 23.65 31.57
CA GLU A 598 -15.98 24.61 31.09
C GLU A 598 -15.36 24.20 29.74
N PHE A 599 -15.13 22.91 29.52
CA PHE A 599 -14.60 22.44 28.23
C PHE A 599 -15.66 22.52 27.12
N VAL A 600 -16.92 22.22 27.43
CA VAL A 600 -18.03 22.38 26.45
C VAL A 600 -18.18 23.85 26.05
N ASP A 601 -18.14 24.77 27.02
CA ASP A 601 -18.23 26.20 26.75
C ASP A 601 -17.06 26.66 25.84
N ARG A 602 -15.83 26.19 26.08
CA ARG A 602 -14.68 26.44 25.18
C ARG A 602 -14.92 25.95 23.75
N ILE A 603 -15.61 24.81 23.57
CA ILE A 603 -15.95 24.29 22.23
C ILE A 603 -16.93 25.24 21.54
N PHE A 604 -17.95 25.76 22.25
CA PHE A 604 -18.89 26.73 21.69
C PHE A 604 -18.23 28.06 21.34
N ASP A 605 -17.33 28.55 22.21
CA ASP A 605 -16.54 29.76 21.94
C ASP A 605 -15.66 29.59 20.70
N LEU A 606 -15.01 28.45 20.56
CA LEU A 606 -14.20 28.12 19.37
C LEU A 606 -15.06 28.10 18.10
N ARG A 607 -16.23 27.48 18.14
CA ARG A 607 -17.16 27.45 17.00
C ARG A 607 -17.59 28.83 16.59
N LYS A 608 -17.84 29.71 17.56
CA LYS A 608 -18.20 31.12 17.32
C LYS A 608 -17.03 31.91 16.73
N GLU A 609 -15.83 31.75 17.27
CA GLU A 609 -14.60 32.42 16.79
C GLU A 609 -14.29 32.07 15.33
N TYR A 610 -14.39 30.80 14.95
CA TYR A 610 -14.07 30.31 13.61
C TYR A 610 -15.27 30.24 12.67
N GLN A 611 -16.45 30.74 13.08
CA GLN A 611 -17.70 30.76 12.30
C GLN A 611 -18.03 29.39 11.72
N ILE A 612 -17.87 28.32 12.55
CA ILE A 612 -18.16 26.95 12.13
C ILE A 612 -19.66 26.77 12.00
N GLU A 613 -20.15 26.93 10.77
CA GLU A 613 -21.53 26.67 10.38
C GLU A 613 -21.67 25.17 10.05
N GLY A 614 -22.56 24.47 10.75
CA GLY A 614 -22.89 23.08 10.49
C GLY A 614 -23.52 22.41 11.71
N ASN A 615 -24.56 21.63 11.46
CA ASN A 615 -25.31 20.92 12.52
C ASN A 615 -24.83 19.48 12.72
N GLU A 616 -23.77 19.04 12.03
CA GLU A 616 -23.41 17.62 12.04
C GLU A 616 -23.08 17.11 13.44
N ASP A 617 -22.30 17.89 14.22
CA ASP A 617 -21.91 17.52 15.59
C ASP A 617 -22.70 18.21 16.70
N MET A 618 -23.65 19.09 16.33
CA MET A 618 -24.38 19.90 17.32
C MET A 618 -25.30 19.07 18.19
N LEU A 619 -25.92 18.03 17.64
CA LEU A 619 -26.79 17.13 18.41
C LEU A 619 -26.00 16.49 19.56
N ASP A 620 -24.84 15.94 19.26
CA ASP A 620 -23.99 15.24 20.23
C ASP A 620 -23.50 16.20 21.32
N LEU A 621 -23.01 17.37 20.91
CA LEU A 621 -22.48 18.39 21.81
C LEU A 621 -23.54 18.97 22.75
N ILE A 622 -24.71 19.36 22.21
CA ILE A 622 -25.81 19.94 23.02
C ILE A 622 -26.43 18.86 23.92
N THR A 623 -26.61 17.63 23.41
CA THR A 623 -27.11 16.52 24.24
C THR A 623 -26.20 16.29 25.45
N PHE A 624 -24.89 16.27 25.20
CA PHE A 624 -23.91 16.09 26.28
C PHE A 624 -23.89 17.28 27.26
N GLN A 625 -24.01 18.53 26.75
CA GLN A 625 -24.11 19.71 27.59
C GLN A 625 -25.38 19.67 28.47
N TYR A 626 -26.50 19.23 27.96
CA TYR A 626 -27.76 19.16 28.72
C TYR A 626 -27.70 18.07 29.82
N LEU A 627 -26.99 16.97 29.57
CA LEU A 627 -26.71 16.02 30.66
C LEU A 627 -25.88 16.64 31.77
N ILE A 628 -24.87 17.43 31.44
CA ILE A 628 -24.09 18.20 32.43
C ILE A 628 -24.99 19.19 33.14
N TYR A 629 -25.92 19.87 32.46
CA TYR A 629 -26.85 20.83 33.07
C TYR A 629 -27.82 20.17 34.06
N ILE A 630 -28.28 18.92 33.80
CA ILE A 630 -29.08 18.15 34.75
C ILE A 630 -28.32 18.00 36.07
N GLU A 631 -27.06 17.59 36.01
CA GLU A 631 -26.23 17.37 37.21
C GLU A 631 -25.89 18.68 37.95
N LEU A 632 -25.82 19.80 37.20
CA LEU A 632 -25.56 21.13 37.77
C LEU A 632 -26.86 21.87 38.20
N GLY A 633 -28.04 21.29 37.97
CA GLY A 633 -29.31 21.93 38.24
C GLY A 633 -29.56 23.20 37.41
N LYS A 634 -29.03 23.27 36.20
CA LYS A 634 -29.23 24.39 35.24
C LYS A 634 -30.43 24.14 34.35
N ASP A 635 -31.10 25.22 33.97
CA ASP A 635 -32.22 25.17 33.01
C ASP A 635 -31.73 24.93 31.60
N PHE A 636 -32.52 24.22 30.77
CA PHE A 636 -32.27 23.95 29.36
C PHE A 636 -33.58 23.71 28.61
N ASP A 637 -33.57 23.90 27.26
CA ASP A 637 -34.74 23.73 26.41
C ASP A 637 -34.64 22.45 25.56
N LEU A 638 -35.44 21.44 25.91
CA LEU A 638 -35.52 20.18 25.17
C LEU A 638 -36.03 20.35 23.72
N GLN A 639 -36.65 21.46 23.38
CA GLN A 639 -37.11 21.70 22.01
C GLN A 639 -35.95 21.77 21.03
N VAL A 640 -34.81 22.32 21.47
CA VAL A 640 -33.58 22.37 20.66
C VAL A 640 -33.13 20.94 20.23
N ILE A 641 -33.13 19.97 21.14
CA ILE A 641 -32.79 18.58 20.81
C ILE A 641 -33.82 17.98 19.84
N ARG A 642 -35.11 18.23 20.06
CA ARG A 642 -36.17 17.73 19.16
C ARG A 642 -36.07 18.32 17.76
N ASP A 643 -35.68 19.57 17.64
CA ASP A 643 -35.48 20.22 16.34
C ASP A 643 -34.25 19.67 15.61
N LEU A 644 -33.14 19.37 16.30
CA LEU A 644 -31.97 18.74 15.75
C LEU A 644 -32.19 17.27 15.33
N LEU A 645 -33.14 16.58 15.95
CA LEU A 645 -33.50 15.20 15.63
C LEU A 645 -34.47 15.09 14.42
N LYS A 646 -35.16 16.14 14.02
CA LYS A 646 -36.19 16.06 12.97
C LYS A 646 -35.72 15.50 11.65
N ASP A 647 -34.48 15.81 11.24
CA ASP A 647 -33.92 15.45 9.96
C ASP A 647 -32.82 14.35 10.10
N LYS A 648 -32.61 13.80 11.32
CA LYS A 648 -31.62 12.76 11.59
C LYS A 648 -32.28 11.39 11.63
N LYS A 649 -31.65 10.40 10.96
CA LYS A 649 -32.03 9.00 11.11
C LYS A 649 -31.26 8.42 12.29
N LEU A 650 -31.85 7.45 12.98
CA LEU A 650 -31.20 6.77 14.12
C LEU A 650 -29.87 6.10 13.73
N GLU A 651 -29.78 5.59 12.51
CA GLU A 651 -28.55 4.96 11.98
C GLU A 651 -27.39 5.96 11.83
N ASP A 652 -27.66 7.25 11.67
CA ASP A 652 -26.66 8.33 11.54
C ASP A 652 -26.16 8.85 12.90
N ILE A 653 -26.77 8.42 14.02
CA ILE A 653 -26.40 8.81 15.37
C ILE A 653 -25.44 7.77 15.95
N ASN A 654 -24.30 8.22 16.48
CA ASN A 654 -23.34 7.31 17.07
C ASN A 654 -23.85 6.66 18.38
N MET A 655 -23.29 5.51 18.74
CA MET A 655 -23.68 4.69 19.89
C MET A 655 -23.72 5.48 21.22
N ALA A 656 -22.69 6.29 21.50
CA ALA A 656 -22.61 7.07 22.73
C ALA A 656 -23.69 8.16 22.80
N SER A 657 -23.96 8.83 21.66
CA SER A 657 -25.00 9.85 21.57
C SER A 657 -26.40 9.27 21.70
N LYS A 658 -26.66 8.08 21.15
CA LYS A 658 -27.91 7.34 21.42
C LYS A 658 -28.11 7.10 22.91
N PHE A 659 -27.05 6.65 23.60
CA PHE A 659 -27.11 6.44 25.05
C PHE A 659 -27.37 7.75 25.83
N TYR A 660 -26.73 8.84 25.45
CA TYR A 660 -26.97 10.16 26.05
C TYR A 660 -28.38 10.68 25.76
N LEU A 661 -28.93 10.49 24.56
CA LEU A 661 -30.31 10.84 24.22
C LEU A 661 -31.31 10.04 25.06
N TYR A 662 -31.07 8.76 25.29
CA TYR A 662 -31.85 7.96 26.25
C TYR A 662 -31.83 8.58 27.63
N GLN A 663 -30.65 8.92 28.18
CA GLN A 663 -30.51 9.50 29.50
C GLN A 663 -31.22 10.86 29.61
N LEU A 664 -31.18 11.68 28.55
CA LEU A 664 -31.79 13.02 28.51
C LEU A 664 -33.30 12.97 28.33
N LEU A 665 -33.80 12.15 27.39
CA LEU A 665 -35.22 12.14 26.98
C LEU A 665 -36.05 11.05 27.69
N GLY A 666 -35.45 10.05 28.29
CA GLY A 666 -36.09 8.88 28.86
C GLY A 666 -36.71 7.92 27.83
N ASP A 667 -36.45 8.14 26.54
CA ASP A 667 -36.98 7.29 25.47
C ASP A 667 -36.13 6.02 25.30
N LYS A 668 -36.70 4.88 25.68
CA LYS A 668 -36.03 3.56 25.67
C LYS A 668 -35.60 3.11 24.28
N SER A 669 -36.19 3.63 23.23
CA SER A 669 -35.81 3.27 21.85
C SER A 669 -34.34 3.63 21.54
N PHE A 670 -33.84 4.73 22.08
CA PHE A 670 -32.44 5.10 21.93
C PHE A 670 -31.48 4.14 22.67
N LEU A 671 -31.86 3.64 23.84
CA LEU A 671 -31.06 2.64 24.57
C LEU A 671 -31.02 1.31 23.80
N GLU A 672 -32.17 0.89 23.26
CA GLU A 672 -32.27 -0.32 22.46
C GLU A 672 -31.34 -0.26 21.23
N HIS A 673 -31.40 0.82 20.46
CA HIS A 673 -30.52 1.00 19.29
C HIS A 673 -29.03 1.15 19.69
N ALA A 674 -28.72 1.81 20.82
CA ALA A 674 -27.35 1.82 21.33
C ALA A 674 -26.84 0.41 21.68
N TYR A 675 -27.69 -0.41 22.26
CA TYR A 675 -27.36 -1.82 22.56
C TYR A 675 -27.24 -2.67 21.29
N GLU A 676 -28.07 -2.44 20.27
CA GLU A 676 -27.93 -3.09 18.97
C GLU A 676 -26.55 -2.76 18.31
N ASP A 677 -26.10 -1.51 18.40
CA ASP A 677 -24.77 -1.12 17.91
C ASP A 677 -23.65 -1.86 18.66
N VAL A 678 -23.81 -2.04 19.98
CA VAL A 678 -22.89 -2.87 20.79
C VAL A 678 -22.90 -4.32 20.27
N GLN A 679 -24.08 -4.90 20.08
CA GLN A 679 -24.21 -6.30 19.63
C GLN A 679 -23.67 -6.51 18.21
N LYS A 680 -23.85 -5.54 17.31
CA LYS A 680 -23.27 -5.56 15.95
C LYS A 680 -21.74 -5.71 16.01
N THR A 681 -21.07 -4.99 16.92
CA THR A 681 -19.62 -5.10 17.11
C THR A 681 -19.24 -6.39 17.85
N VAL A 682 -19.96 -6.75 18.90
CA VAL A 682 -19.74 -8.00 19.69
C VAL A 682 -19.78 -9.23 18.81
N ASN A 683 -20.70 -9.27 17.83
CA ASN A 683 -20.84 -10.39 16.90
C ASN A 683 -19.69 -10.52 15.88
N LYS A 684 -18.91 -9.46 15.69
CA LYS A 684 -17.70 -9.45 14.85
C LYS A 684 -16.42 -9.80 15.63
N LEU A 685 -16.48 -9.84 16.98
CA LEU A 685 -15.33 -10.08 17.85
C LEU A 685 -15.41 -11.46 18.51
N GLU A 686 -14.25 -12.08 18.73
CA GLU A 686 -14.10 -13.40 19.35
C GLU A 686 -13.13 -13.37 20.53
N GLY A 687 -13.26 -14.36 21.43
CA GLY A 687 -12.34 -14.60 22.56
C GLY A 687 -12.06 -13.35 23.40
N GLU A 688 -10.80 -13.12 23.72
CA GLU A 688 -10.33 -12.01 24.58
C GLU A 688 -10.73 -10.63 24.04
N LYS A 689 -10.84 -10.47 22.70
CA LYS A 689 -11.24 -9.19 22.09
C LYS A 689 -12.68 -8.82 22.43
N LYS A 690 -13.59 -9.80 22.40
CA LYS A 690 -14.99 -9.64 22.78
C LYS A 690 -15.13 -9.26 24.25
N GLU A 691 -14.43 -9.96 25.13
CA GLU A 691 -14.43 -9.66 26.57
C GLU A 691 -13.85 -8.27 26.85
N SER A 692 -12.76 -7.89 26.18
CA SER A 692 -12.17 -6.57 26.31
C SER A 692 -13.12 -5.47 25.86
N TYR A 693 -13.80 -5.64 24.70
CA TYR A 693 -14.75 -4.67 24.17
C TYR A 693 -15.94 -4.44 25.12
N LEU A 694 -16.50 -5.50 25.70
CA LEU A 694 -17.60 -5.40 26.66
C LEU A 694 -17.22 -4.63 27.96
N ASN A 695 -15.92 -4.52 28.26
CA ASN A 695 -15.41 -3.78 29.41
C ASN A 695 -15.05 -2.32 29.09
N TYR A 696 -15.17 -1.85 27.82
CA TYR A 696 -14.93 -0.45 27.49
C TYR A 696 -16.01 0.45 28.10
N THR A 697 -15.60 1.64 28.52
CA THR A 697 -16.39 2.54 29.34
C THR A 697 -17.85 2.67 28.91
N TYR A 698 -18.11 3.09 27.67
CA TYR A 698 -19.48 3.29 27.19
C TYR A 698 -20.22 1.98 26.92
N VAL A 699 -19.52 0.99 26.40
CA VAL A 699 -20.11 -0.31 26.08
C VAL A 699 -20.65 -0.95 27.35
N LYS A 700 -19.85 -0.94 28.42
CA LYS A 700 -20.24 -1.44 29.75
C LYS A 700 -21.46 -0.72 30.29
N LEU A 701 -21.46 0.63 30.28
CA LEU A 701 -22.58 1.44 30.74
C LEU A 701 -23.88 1.12 29.99
N ILE A 702 -23.81 0.99 28.66
CA ILE A 702 -24.98 0.66 27.82
C ILE A 702 -25.51 -0.73 28.15
N VAL A 703 -24.65 -1.74 28.28
CA VAL A 703 -25.03 -3.12 28.53
C VAL A 703 -25.67 -3.26 29.97
N GLU A 704 -25.06 -2.64 30.95
CA GLU A 704 -25.57 -2.63 32.35
C GLU A 704 -26.93 -1.95 32.41
N GLU A 705 -27.10 -0.77 31.81
CA GLU A 705 -28.36 -0.04 31.86
C GLU A 705 -29.44 -0.73 31.01
N HIS A 706 -29.11 -1.26 29.83
CA HIS A 706 -30.06 -2.05 29.06
C HIS A 706 -30.57 -3.27 29.82
N THR A 707 -29.69 -3.99 30.49
CA THR A 707 -30.04 -5.14 31.30
C THR A 707 -30.98 -4.77 32.45
N LYS A 708 -30.77 -3.60 33.07
CA LYS A 708 -31.60 -3.09 34.18
C LYS A 708 -32.99 -2.62 33.75
N VAL A 709 -33.08 -2.01 32.55
CA VAL A 709 -34.30 -1.31 32.07
C VAL A 709 -35.21 -2.22 31.27
N MET A 710 -34.65 -3.22 30.56
CA MET A 710 -35.37 -4.08 29.63
C MET A 710 -35.71 -5.47 30.22
N ASN A 711 -35.05 -5.87 31.35
CA ASN A 711 -35.43 -7.03 32.16
C ASN A 711 -36.27 -6.60 33.39
#